data_ba3dcefd053a9ec101a72511184d014e
#
_entry.id   ba3dcefd053a9ec101a72511184d014e
#
_cell.length_a   1.000
_cell.length_b   1.000
_cell.length_c   1.000
_cell.angle_alpha   90.00
_cell.angle_beta   90.00
_cell.angle_gamma   90.00
#
_symmetry.space_group_name_H-M   'P 1'
#
loop_
_entity.id
_entity.type
_entity.pdbx_description
1 polymer ?
#
loop_
_entity_poly.entity_id
_entity_poly.type
_entity_poly.pdbx_seq_one_letter_code
_entity_poly.pdbx_strand_id
1 'polypeptide(L)'
;MEPYADVIIDLSVKNVDRIFQYRIPDHLKELVKPGVQVNIPFGKGNTERKGIVVGLSKETDYDPEKMKELLDVETGAVPIRTQMICLAFWMKDRYSTTMNQALKTVLPVKAKVMPREERVIVSLKPKNEIETLLIEAEKKKYRARIRLYRALLENGELPLKLTSEKLGITAAMLKPLVEKEIVDLKTVKKEPGAGNRFPETGPVALNQEQKNAAETVIRDYDSGQRNTYLLYGITGSGKTEVYMELIDHVLRKGRQVIVLIPEISLTYQTVMRFYRRFGNRVGIMNSRLSAGERYEQSERAANGEIDIMIGPRSALFTPFPDLGLVIIDEEHEGAYKSETAPRYDAREVAKVRADMSGAAVVLGSATPSVESYYLAEQGEYKLLTLTKRAKENSRLAGVHIVDLREELAEGNRSIFSRRLKGLIEDRLANRQQVMLFMNRRGYAGFVSCRSCGKAMKCPHCDVSLTYHRNGRLKCHYCGFERPLPDRCPSCGSPFIAPFGTGTQKLEEFTKREFPKARILRMDADTTAKKGAHEEILATFAEGGADILIGTQMIVKGHDFASVTLVGVMAADLSLYAPDYKSAERTFELLTQASGRAGRGELQGDVVIQTYAPDHYAVSSAAEQDYLQFYRQELLYRKMMGYPPLVRLLTIGLSSKREADVIRASEDMKRVILREYALDGLKVIGPVEDSPYKLNDNYRKILYMKHESYDILLKVRNCARKRENIPDLFRNVFVQYDLT
;
A
#
# COMPACT_ATOMS: atom_id res chain seq x y z
N MET A 1 22.96 35.89 16.77
CA MET A 1 21.85 35.10 16.16
C MET A 1 21.72 35.45 14.70
N GLU A 2 21.22 34.53 13.89
CA GLU A 2 20.96 34.75 12.48
C GLU A 2 19.74 35.65 12.31
N PRO A 3 19.84 36.79 11.60
CA PRO A 3 18.78 37.80 11.61
C PRO A 3 17.65 37.51 10.63
N TYR A 4 17.79 36.51 9.77
CA TYR A 4 16.84 36.20 8.69
C TYR A 4 16.30 34.77 8.78
N ALA A 5 15.01 34.62 8.52
CA ALA A 5 14.34 33.35 8.39
C ALA A 5 14.08 33.03 6.91
N ASP A 6 14.48 31.83 6.51
CA ASP A 6 14.20 31.27 5.20
C ASP A 6 12.85 30.54 5.25
N VAL A 7 11.84 31.06 4.57
CA VAL A 7 10.44 30.63 4.73
C VAL A 7 9.87 30.09 3.41
N ILE A 8 9.23 28.94 3.48
CA ILE A 8 8.36 28.39 2.42
C ILE A 8 6.90 28.75 2.77
N ILE A 9 6.24 29.41 1.82
CA ILE A 9 4.86 29.89 2.01
C ILE A 9 3.89 28.69 1.87
N ASP A 10 2.84 28.65 2.70
CA ASP A 10 1.79 27.61 2.63
C ASP A 10 0.84 27.82 1.44
N LEU A 11 1.43 27.83 0.24
CA LEU A 11 0.74 27.84 -1.04
C LEU A 11 1.34 26.79 -1.97
N SER A 12 0.54 25.82 -2.40
CA SER A 12 0.99 24.78 -3.33
C SER A 12 0.90 25.23 -4.80
N VAL A 13 1.38 26.45 -5.09
CA VAL A 13 1.41 27.04 -6.43
C VAL A 13 2.86 27.17 -6.87
N LYS A 14 3.19 26.67 -8.06
CA LYS A 14 4.57 26.64 -8.57
C LYS A 14 5.27 27.99 -8.62
N ASN A 15 4.55 29.06 -8.96
CA ASN A 15 5.12 30.41 -9.08
C ASN A 15 5.65 30.97 -7.75
N VAL A 16 5.25 30.42 -6.63
CA VAL A 16 5.71 30.81 -5.28
C VAL A 16 6.50 29.69 -4.59
N ASP A 17 6.88 28.64 -5.33
CA ASP A 17 7.67 27.52 -4.81
C ASP A 17 9.16 27.85 -4.75
N ARG A 18 9.49 28.84 -3.94
CA ARG A 18 10.85 29.26 -3.62
C ARG A 18 10.96 29.67 -2.17
N ILE A 19 12.18 29.77 -1.68
CA ILE A 19 12.47 30.33 -0.35
C ILE A 19 12.28 31.84 -0.41
N PHE A 20 11.60 32.38 0.59
CA PHE A 20 11.46 33.81 0.84
C PHE A 20 12.14 34.15 2.16
N GLN A 21 12.98 35.17 2.18
CA GLN A 21 13.65 35.64 3.39
C GLN A 21 12.83 36.72 4.07
N TYR A 22 12.73 36.63 5.40
CA TYR A 22 12.08 37.60 6.28
C TYR A 22 13.00 37.94 7.43
N ARG A 23 12.99 39.21 7.87
CA ARG A 23 13.70 39.65 9.08
C ARG A 23 12.99 39.06 10.29
N ILE A 24 13.77 38.61 11.30
CA ILE A 24 13.25 38.10 12.54
C ILE A 24 13.20 39.26 13.56
N PRO A 25 12.01 39.71 14.01
CA PRO A 25 11.91 40.71 15.07
C PRO A 25 12.56 40.25 16.39
N ASP A 26 13.08 41.15 17.18
CA ASP A 26 13.81 40.83 18.40
C ASP A 26 13.01 39.93 19.37
N HIS A 27 11.72 40.20 19.54
CA HIS A 27 10.83 39.43 20.42
C HIS A 27 10.53 37.99 19.93
N LEU A 28 10.83 37.67 18.64
CA LEU A 28 10.62 36.32 18.05
C LEU A 28 11.90 35.52 17.95
N LYS A 29 13.08 36.09 18.21
CA LYS A 29 14.40 35.43 17.98
C LYS A 29 14.58 34.10 18.69
N GLU A 30 14.01 33.93 19.86
CA GLU A 30 14.10 32.66 20.62
C GLU A 30 13.09 31.63 20.16
N LEU A 31 11.99 32.05 19.55
CA LEU A 31 10.87 31.24 19.13
C LEU A 31 11.06 30.71 17.69
N VAL A 32 11.73 31.48 16.83
CA VAL A 32 11.91 31.14 15.42
C VAL A 32 13.07 30.15 15.26
N LYS A 33 12.72 28.93 14.86
CA LYS A 33 13.66 27.83 14.61
C LYS A 33 13.23 27.09 13.32
N PRO A 34 14.15 26.43 12.61
CA PRO A 34 13.77 25.58 11.48
C PRO A 34 12.64 24.62 11.87
N GLY A 35 11.61 24.53 11.04
CA GLY A 35 10.42 23.72 11.26
C GLY A 35 9.24 24.45 11.86
N VAL A 36 9.41 25.62 12.43
CA VAL A 36 8.33 26.39 13.05
C VAL A 36 7.44 27.03 11.98
N GLN A 37 6.14 27.03 12.22
CA GLN A 37 5.18 27.74 11.35
C GLN A 37 5.07 29.21 11.82
N VAL A 38 5.11 30.12 10.84
CA VAL A 38 5.08 31.57 11.08
C VAL A 38 3.99 32.23 10.25
N ASN A 39 3.49 33.37 10.72
CA ASN A 39 2.64 34.29 9.96
C ASN A 39 3.52 35.33 9.30
N ILE A 40 3.30 35.57 8.01
CA ILE A 40 4.12 36.45 7.17
C ILE A 40 3.26 37.38 6.33
N PRO A 41 3.73 38.64 6.08
CA PRO A 41 3.10 39.53 5.12
C PRO A 41 3.55 39.17 3.71
N PHE A 42 2.64 38.78 2.82
CA PHE A 42 2.95 38.34 1.47
C PHE A 42 2.32 39.21 0.36
N GLY A 43 3.07 39.38 -0.74
CA GLY A 43 2.62 40.13 -1.93
C GLY A 43 2.62 41.64 -1.73
N LYS A 44 2.19 42.38 -2.75
CA LYS A 44 2.17 43.87 -2.74
C LYS A 44 1.19 44.41 -1.67
N GLY A 45 0.13 43.69 -1.35
CA GLY A 45 -0.89 44.09 -0.38
C GLY A 45 -0.63 43.65 1.03
N ASN A 46 0.54 43.11 1.36
CA ASN A 46 0.90 42.55 2.69
C ASN A 46 -0.16 41.62 3.28
N THR A 47 -0.80 40.81 2.44
CA THR A 47 -1.78 39.83 2.89
C THR A 47 -1.12 38.84 3.84
N GLU A 48 -1.68 38.67 5.02
CA GLU A 48 -1.19 37.69 5.98
C GLU A 48 -1.32 36.27 5.43
N ARG A 49 -0.21 35.52 5.50
CA ARG A 49 -0.12 34.12 5.06
C ARG A 49 0.68 33.31 6.06
N LYS A 50 0.43 32.00 6.09
CA LYS A 50 1.25 31.06 6.85
C LYS A 50 2.47 30.62 6.03
N GLY A 51 3.59 30.42 6.70
CA GLY A 51 4.80 29.87 6.13
C GLY A 51 5.49 28.92 7.09
N ILE A 52 6.43 28.15 6.60
CA ILE A 52 7.27 27.24 7.40
C ILE A 52 8.70 27.70 7.27
N VAL A 53 9.36 27.92 8.40
CA VAL A 53 10.78 28.25 8.46
C VAL A 53 11.57 26.97 8.11
N VAL A 54 12.34 27.02 7.04
CA VAL A 54 13.16 25.86 6.59
C VAL A 54 14.65 26.04 6.91
N GLY A 55 15.06 27.26 7.21
CA GLY A 55 16.43 27.62 7.60
C GLY A 55 16.51 28.98 8.25
N LEU A 56 17.68 29.30 8.79
CA LEU A 56 18.05 30.61 9.31
C LEU A 56 19.33 31.06 8.58
N SER A 57 19.42 32.33 8.20
CA SER A 57 20.54 32.87 7.41
C SER A 57 21.12 34.11 8.08
N LYS A 58 22.44 34.29 7.93
CA LYS A 58 23.16 35.49 8.39
C LYS A 58 23.20 36.55 7.32
N GLU A 59 23.20 36.12 6.07
CA GLU A 59 23.31 36.97 4.87
C GLU A 59 22.01 36.93 4.06
N THR A 60 21.81 37.96 3.26
CA THR A 60 20.65 38.05 2.38
C THR A 60 21.06 38.65 1.04
N ASP A 61 20.46 38.14 -0.02
CA ASP A 61 20.58 38.68 -1.39
C ASP A 61 19.60 39.87 -1.64
N TYR A 62 18.70 40.12 -0.67
CA TYR A 62 17.71 41.19 -0.74
C TYR A 62 18.20 42.48 -0.04
N ASP A 63 17.69 43.63 -0.49
CA ASP A 63 17.91 44.90 0.18
C ASP A 63 17.34 44.86 1.62
N PRO A 64 18.20 44.93 2.65
CA PRO A 64 17.76 44.79 4.04
C PRO A 64 16.71 45.84 4.47
N GLU A 65 16.71 47.03 3.88
CA GLU A 65 15.75 48.09 4.22
C GLU A 65 14.35 47.83 3.66
N LYS A 66 14.25 47.04 2.58
CA LYS A 66 12.98 46.65 1.95
C LYS A 66 12.46 45.29 2.42
N MET A 67 13.25 44.59 3.26
CA MET A 67 12.89 43.28 3.72
C MET A 67 11.73 43.34 4.72
N LYS A 68 10.72 42.49 4.51
CA LYS A 68 9.58 42.37 5.42
C LYS A 68 9.97 41.59 6.63
N GLU A 69 9.26 41.84 7.75
CA GLU A 69 9.43 41.12 9.01
C GLU A 69 8.38 40.02 9.17
N LEU A 70 8.72 38.98 9.95
CA LEU A 70 7.76 38.02 10.45
C LEU A 70 6.72 38.74 11.32
N LEU A 71 5.46 38.32 11.20
CA LEU A 71 4.39 38.90 12.02
C LEU A 71 4.32 38.21 13.39
N ASP A 72 4.29 36.88 13.38
CA ASP A 72 4.19 36.08 14.61
C ASP A 72 4.58 34.63 14.34
N VAL A 73 4.75 33.85 15.41
CA VAL A 73 4.93 32.39 15.41
C VAL A 73 3.60 31.73 15.74
N GLU A 74 3.18 30.77 14.89
CA GLU A 74 1.95 29.99 15.12
C GLU A 74 2.12 29.01 16.28
N THR A 75 1.70 29.40 17.48
CA THR A 75 1.88 28.62 18.72
C THR A 75 1.09 27.30 18.75
N GLY A 76 0.02 27.19 17.93
CA GLY A 76 -0.79 25.98 17.78
C GLY A 76 -0.28 24.99 16.74
N ALA A 77 0.79 25.35 15.99
CA ALA A 77 1.34 24.47 14.95
C ALA A 77 2.34 23.46 15.52
N VAL A 78 2.49 22.34 14.83
CA VAL A 78 3.50 21.32 15.15
C VAL A 78 4.78 21.62 14.37
N PRO A 79 5.92 21.83 15.04
CA PRO A 79 7.19 22.05 14.37
C PRO A 79 7.64 20.83 13.57
N ILE A 80 8.22 21.06 12.38
CA ILE A 80 8.84 20.01 11.58
C ILE A 80 10.30 19.84 12.02
N ARG A 81 10.73 18.62 12.29
CA ARG A 81 12.14 18.37 12.62
C ARG A 81 13.03 18.60 11.40
N THR A 82 14.24 19.11 11.62
CA THR A 82 15.21 19.45 10.56
C THR A 82 15.44 18.27 9.60
N GLN A 83 15.56 17.06 10.10
CA GLN A 83 15.72 15.87 9.28
C GLN A 83 14.55 15.66 8.29
N MET A 84 13.32 15.96 8.72
CA MET A 84 12.14 15.89 7.86
C MET A 84 12.12 17.03 6.82
N ILE A 85 12.67 18.19 7.15
CA ILE A 85 12.86 19.28 6.18
C ILE A 85 13.84 18.84 5.09
N CYS A 86 14.99 18.27 5.46
CA CYS A 86 15.95 17.72 4.49
C CYS A 86 15.32 16.65 3.60
N LEU A 87 14.52 15.75 4.18
CA LEU A 87 13.80 14.74 3.41
C LEU A 87 12.78 15.39 2.45
N ALA A 88 12.09 16.45 2.87
CA ALA A 88 11.16 17.19 2.02
C ALA A 88 11.86 17.87 0.84
N PHE A 89 13.05 18.43 1.02
CA PHE A 89 13.87 18.97 -0.08
C PHE A 89 14.23 17.88 -1.08
N TRP A 90 14.69 16.73 -0.60
CA TRP A 90 14.98 15.59 -1.47
C TRP A 90 13.73 15.12 -2.22
N MET A 91 12.58 14.99 -1.53
CA MET A 91 11.30 14.61 -2.17
C MET A 91 10.85 15.64 -3.23
N LYS A 92 11.02 16.93 -2.96
CA LYS A 92 10.73 17.99 -3.96
C LYS A 92 11.47 17.74 -5.27
N ASP A 93 12.77 17.49 -5.19
CA ASP A 93 13.61 17.30 -6.37
C ASP A 93 13.35 15.94 -7.02
N ARG A 94 13.26 14.89 -6.24
CA ARG A 94 13.06 13.53 -6.73
C ARG A 94 11.73 13.35 -7.45
N TYR A 95 10.64 13.84 -6.85
CA TYR A 95 9.27 13.66 -7.36
C TYR A 95 8.71 14.89 -8.08
N SER A 96 9.53 15.92 -8.32
CA SER A 96 9.13 17.14 -9.03
C SER A 96 7.85 17.76 -8.47
N THR A 97 7.74 17.81 -7.15
CA THR A 97 6.62 18.41 -6.42
C THR A 97 7.00 19.80 -5.90
N THR A 98 6.03 20.57 -5.38
CA THR A 98 6.36 21.82 -4.68
C THR A 98 6.90 21.54 -3.28
N MET A 99 7.74 22.43 -2.76
CA MET A 99 8.28 22.29 -1.41
C MET A 99 7.17 22.24 -0.36
N ASN A 100 6.12 23.03 -0.55
CA ASN A 100 4.95 23.01 0.33
C ASN A 100 4.23 21.64 0.32
N GLN A 101 4.08 20.99 -0.84
CA GLN A 101 3.51 19.65 -0.92
C GLN A 101 4.41 18.61 -0.21
N ALA A 102 5.73 18.71 -0.42
CA ALA A 102 6.69 17.84 0.24
C ALA A 102 6.65 18.01 1.77
N LEU A 103 6.69 19.26 2.28
CA LEU A 103 6.58 19.57 3.71
C LEU A 103 5.27 19.06 4.31
N LYS A 104 4.14 19.24 3.62
CA LYS A 104 2.84 18.70 4.07
C LYS A 104 2.79 17.17 4.11
N THR A 105 3.60 16.51 3.31
CA THR A 105 3.68 15.05 3.28
C THR A 105 4.48 14.51 4.47
N VAL A 106 5.58 15.14 4.80
CA VAL A 106 6.44 14.72 5.93
C VAL A 106 5.90 15.18 7.29
N LEU A 107 4.94 16.11 7.32
CA LEU A 107 4.29 16.59 8.53
C LEU A 107 3.04 15.73 8.81
N PRO A 108 3.05 14.85 9.81
CA PRO A 108 1.95 13.93 10.06
C PRO A 108 0.67 14.64 10.56
N VAL A 109 0.80 15.81 11.19
CA VAL A 109 -0.31 16.58 11.74
C VAL A 109 -0.03 18.09 11.63
N LYS A 110 -1.05 18.88 11.29
CA LYS A 110 -0.92 20.32 11.05
C LYS A 110 -1.04 21.19 12.29
N ALA A 111 -1.71 20.71 13.34
CA ALA A 111 -1.98 21.50 14.54
C ALA A 111 -1.95 20.64 15.79
N LYS A 112 -1.56 21.23 16.91
CA LYS A 112 -1.65 20.63 18.24
C LYS A 112 -3.11 20.40 18.57
N VAL A 113 -3.43 19.21 19.06
CA VAL A 113 -4.76 18.84 19.52
C VAL A 113 -4.58 18.21 20.90
N MET A 114 -5.41 18.63 21.88
CA MET A 114 -5.34 18.07 23.24
C MET A 114 -5.47 16.55 23.21
N PRO A 115 -4.60 15.81 23.88
CA PRO A 115 -4.66 14.36 23.96
C PRO A 115 -5.99 13.94 24.59
N ARG A 116 -6.64 12.93 24.01
CA ARG A 116 -7.77 12.27 24.67
C ARG A 116 -7.23 11.18 25.59
N GLU A 117 -7.83 11.04 26.76
CA GLU A 117 -7.54 9.97 27.70
C GLU A 117 -7.75 8.60 27.02
N GLU A 118 -6.80 7.70 27.18
CA GLU A 118 -6.96 6.34 26.65
C GLU A 118 -7.86 5.54 27.58
N ARG A 119 -8.88 4.90 26.98
CA ARG A 119 -9.77 3.98 27.70
C ARG A 119 -9.40 2.55 27.37
N VAL A 120 -9.36 1.70 28.39
CA VAL A 120 -9.18 0.26 28.27
C VAL A 120 -10.40 -0.47 28.81
N ILE A 121 -10.72 -1.59 28.15
CA ILE A 121 -11.72 -2.54 28.63
C ILE A 121 -10.99 -3.55 29.52
N VAL A 122 -11.39 -3.64 30.77
CA VAL A 122 -10.83 -4.62 31.71
C VAL A 122 -11.93 -5.60 32.14
N SER A 123 -11.57 -6.85 32.36
CA SER A 123 -12.50 -7.82 32.96
C SER A 123 -12.60 -7.58 34.47
N LEU A 124 -13.83 -7.51 35.00
CA LEU A 124 -14.10 -7.50 36.43
C LEU A 124 -14.30 -8.93 36.96
N LYS A 125 -14.42 -9.91 36.06
CA LYS A 125 -14.63 -11.32 36.40
C LYS A 125 -13.36 -12.14 36.21
N PRO A 126 -13.12 -13.17 37.03
CA PRO A 126 -12.00 -14.07 36.85
C PRO A 126 -12.12 -14.88 35.56
N LYS A 127 -11.00 -15.44 35.05
CA LYS A 127 -10.94 -16.14 33.76
C LYS A 127 -11.97 -17.26 33.61
N ASN A 128 -12.18 -18.07 34.64
CA ASN A 128 -13.17 -19.19 34.65
C ASN A 128 -14.61 -18.70 34.47
N GLU A 129 -14.98 -17.54 35.02
CA GLU A 129 -16.31 -16.94 34.79
C GLU A 129 -16.43 -16.37 33.34
N ILE A 130 -15.38 -15.75 32.81
CA ILE A 130 -15.37 -15.30 31.42
C ILE A 130 -15.46 -16.47 30.45
N GLU A 131 -14.82 -17.63 30.73
CA GLU A 131 -14.96 -18.85 29.96
C GLU A 131 -16.41 -19.37 29.97
N THR A 132 -17.07 -19.34 31.13
CA THR A 132 -18.48 -19.68 31.24
C THR A 132 -19.39 -18.78 30.44
N LEU A 133 -19.14 -17.44 30.49
CA LEU A 133 -19.87 -16.44 29.71
C LEU A 133 -19.61 -16.59 28.21
N LEU A 134 -18.41 -17.02 27.82
CA LEU A 134 -18.08 -17.32 26.43
C LEU A 134 -18.91 -18.49 25.92
N ILE A 135 -19.00 -19.62 26.69
CA ILE A 135 -19.81 -20.79 26.33
C ILE A 135 -21.28 -20.40 26.18
N GLU A 136 -21.82 -19.59 27.10
CA GLU A 136 -23.19 -19.09 26.99
C GLU A 136 -23.40 -18.21 25.75
N ALA A 137 -22.45 -17.32 25.46
CA ALA A 137 -22.50 -16.45 24.29
C ALA A 137 -22.44 -17.26 22.98
N GLU A 138 -21.67 -18.35 22.95
CA GLU A 138 -21.60 -19.28 21.84
C GLU A 138 -22.94 -20.03 21.62
N LYS A 139 -23.56 -20.53 22.68
CA LYS A 139 -24.90 -21.16 22.62
C LYS A 139 -25.94 -20.18 22.07
N LYS A 140 -25.92 -18.94 22.53
CA LYS A 140 -26.87 -17.88 22.13
C LYS A 140 -26.46 -17.17 20.82
N LYS A 141 -25.32 -17.52 20.22
CA LYS A 141 -24.75 -16.92 18.99
C LYS A 141 -24.55 -15.40 19.08
N TYR A 142 -24.13 -14.88 20.24
CA TYR A 142 -23.85 -13.46 20.47
C TYR A 142 -22.45 -13.09 19.98
N ARG A 143 -22.28 -12.97 18.69
CA ARG A 143 -20.99 -12.84 17.98
C ARG A 143 -20.04 -11.78 18.56
N ALA A 144 -20.53 -10.56 18.82
CA ALA A 144 -19.70 -9.49 19.36
C ALA A 144 -19.18 -9.82 20.77
N ARG A 145 -20.00 -10.47 21.63
CA ARG A 145 -19.58 -10.92 22.97
C ARG A 145 -18.56 -12.04 22.89
N ILE A 146 -18.72 -12.97 21.99
CA ILE A 146 -17.75 -14.06 21.76
C ILE A 146 -16.38 -13.46 21.45
N ARG A 147 -16.29 -12.49 20.52
CA ARG A 147 -15.04 -11.82 20.20
C ARG A 147 -14.43 -11.11 21.39
N LEU A 148 -15.25 -10.37 22.14
CA LEU A 148 -14.80 -9.65 23.33
C LEU A 148 -14.24 -10.60 24.39
N TYR A 149 -14.99 -11.66 24.73
CA TYR A 149 -14.58 -12.60 25.78
C TYR A 149 -13.33 -13.38 25.40
N ARG A 150 -13.21 -13.85 24.14
CA ARG A 150 -11.99 -14.48 23.65
C ARG A 150 -10.79 -13.53 23.74
N ALA A 151 -10.94 -12.28 23.29
CA ALA A 151 -9.87 -11.29 23.37
C ALA A 151 -9.47 -10.97 24.82
N LEU A 152 -10.43 -10.88 25.74
CA LEU A 152 -10.16 -10.70 27.18
C LEU A 152 -9.43 -11.87 27.80
N LEU A 153 -9.82 -13.11 27.47
CA LEU A 153 -9.15 -14.32 27.95
C LEU A 153 -7.70 -14.41 27.48
N GLU A 154 -7.45 -13.98 26.25
CA GLU A 154 -6.12 -13.98 25.65
C GLU A 154 -5.21 -12.85 26.14
N ASN A 155 -5.75 -11.66 26.40
CA ASN A 155 -4.96 -10.44 26.59
C ASN A 155 -5.16 -9.77 27.97
N GLY A 156 -6.16 -10.12 28.72
CA GLY A 156 -6.50 -9.51 30.03
C GLY A 156 -7.17 -8.16 29.92
N GLU A 157 -6.46 -7.17 29.37
CA GLU A 157 -6.95 -5.82 29.11
C GLU A 157 -6.95 -5.51 27.61
N LEU A 158 -7.90 -4.71 27.14
CA LEU A 158 -8.05 -4.41 25.73
C LEU A 158 -8.15 -2.89 25.51
N PRO A 159 -7.32 -2.26 24.67
CA PRO A 159 -7.50 -0.87 24.30
C PRO A 159 -8.86 -0.68 23.63
N LEU A 160 -9.73 0.16 24.22
CA LEU A 160 -11.12 0.34 23.78
C LEU A 160 -11.19 0.69 22.28
N LYS A 161 -10.32 1.57 21.83
CA LYS A 161 -10.33 2.01 20.44
C LYS A 161 -9.93 0.91 19.46
N LEU A 162 -8.80 0.22 19.73
CA LEU A 162 -8.35 -0.90 18.90
C LEU A 162 -9.40 -2.00 18.85
N THR A 163 -10.01 -2.31 19.99
CA THR A 163 -11.08 -3.30 20.14
C THR A 163 -12.33 -2.89 19.36
N SER A 164 -12.72 -1.63 19.44
CA SER A 164 -13.87 -1.13 18.67
C SER A 164 -13.61 -1.13 17.17
N GLU A 165 -12.44 -0.70 16.73
CA GLU A 165 -12.10 -0.58 15.32
C GLU A 165 -11.82 -1.92 14.64
N LYS A 166 -11.21 -2.86 15.35
CA LYS A 166 -10.72 -4.13 14.77
C LYS A 166 -11.59 -5.34 15.09
N LEU A 167 -12.29 -5.33 16.23
CA LEU A 167 -13.20 -6.40 16.62
C LEU A 167 -14.68 -6.04 16.48
N GLY A 168 -14.99 -4.80 16.04
CA GLY A 168 -16.38 -4.35 15.85
C GLY A 168 -17.19 -4.26 17.15
N ILE A 169 -16.52 -3.98 18.28
CA ILE A 169 -17.17 -3.86 19.59
C ILE A 169 -17.72 -2.44 19.76
N THR A 170 -19.03 -2.29 19.81
CA THR A 170 -19.69 -0.97 19.92
C THR A 170 -19.94 -0.56 21.38
N ALA A 171 -20.04 0.74 21.63
CA ALA A 171 -20.41 1.26 22.95
C ALA A 171 -21.78 0.73 23.43
N ALA A 172 -22.74 0.58 22.52
CA ALA A 172 -24.05 0.01 22.83
C ALA A 172 -23.97 -1.45 23.33
N MET A 173 -23.00 -2.23 22.84
CA MET A 173 -22.78 -3.59 23.28
C MET A 173 -22.03 -3.63 24.63
N LEU A 174 -21.13 -2.69 24.87
CA LEU A 174 -20.37 -2.64 26.14
C LEU A 174 -21.24 -2.17 27.33
N LYS A 175 -22.17 -1.23 27.10
CA LYS A 175 -23.00 -0.67 28.14
C LYS A 175 -23.70 -1.73 29.03
N PRO A 176 -24.41 -2.74 28.50
CA PRO A 176 -25.03 -3.78 29.34
C PRO A 176 -24.03 -4.68 30.08
N LEU A 177 -22.78 -4.78 29.58
CA LEU A 177 -21.74 -5.59 30.23
C LEU A 177 -21.09 -4.83 31.39
N VAL A 178 -20.98 -3.51 31.26
CA VAL A 178 -20.54 -2.62 32.35
C VAL A 178 -21.61 -2.59 33.45
N GLU A 179 -22.91 -2.44 33.10
CA GLU A 179 -24.02 -2.46 34.03
C GLU A 179 -24.14 -3.79 34.82
N LYS A 180 -23.69 -4.90 34.22
CA LYS A 180 -23.65 -6.22 34.86
C LYS A 180 -22.33 -6.52 35.57
N GLU A 181 -21.45 -5.56 35.68
CA GLU A 181 -20.13 -5.71 36.30
C GLU A 181 -19.31 -6.88 35.72
N ILE A 182 -19.46 -7.13 34.43
CA ILE A 182 -18.64 -8.13 33.71
C ILE A 182 -17.34 -7.50 33.22
N VAL A 183 -17.43 -6.26 32.71
CA VAL A 183 -16.27 -5.47 32.24
C VAL A 183 -16.38 -4.04 32.80
N ASP A 184 -15.23 -3.36 32.85
CA ASP A 184 -15.16 -1.94 33.21
C ASP A 184 -14.39 -1.20 32.11
N LEU A 185 -14.68 0.11 32.00
CA LEU A 185 -14.00 1.06 31.11
C LEU A 185 -13.10 1.98 31.92
N LYS A 186 -11.88 1.54 32.18
CA LYS A 186 -10.92 2.34 32.93
C LYS A 186 -10.28 3.39 32.02
N THR A 187 -10.29 4.63 32.48
CA THR A 187 -9.47 5.70 31.92
C THR A 187 -8.08 5.58 32.50
N VAL A 188 -7.11 5.35 31.63
CA VAL A 188 -5.73 5.19 32.03
C VAL A 188 -4.95 6.43 31.59
N LYS A 189 -4.42 7.17 32.55
CA LYS A 189 -3.41 8.19 32.27
C LYS A 189 -2.14 7.46 31.83
N LYS A 190 -1.61 7.80 30.69
CA LYS A 190 -0.33 7.28 30.20
C LYS A 190 0.77 7.93 31.03
N GLU A 191 1.23 7.25 32.06
CA GLU A 191 2.46 7.62 32.74
C GLU A 191 3.65 7.05 31.95
N PRO A 192 4.68 7.86 31.64
CA PRO A 192 5.94 7.35 31.12
C PRO A 192 6.50 6.33 32.13
N GLY A 193 6.70 5.07 31.70
CA GLY A 193 7.23 4.02 32.56
C GLY A 193 6.21 3.10 33.22
N ALA A 194 4.91 3.25 33.00
CA ALA A 194 3.92 2.27 33.46
C ALA A 194 4.19 0.90 32.82
N GLY A 195 4.26 -0.15 33.64
CA GLY A 195 4.60 -1.51 33.24
C GLY A 195 3.74 -2.06 32.10
N ASN A 196 4.24 -3.11 31.47
CA ASN A 196 3.62 -3.72 30.29
C ASN A 196 2.21 -4.20 30.62
N ARG A 197 1.20 -3.71 29.90
CA ARG A 197 -0.23 -4.03 30.12
C ARG A 197 -0.64 -5.36 29.52
N PHE A 198 0.18 -5.92 28.66
CA PHE A 198 -0.10 -7.17 27.97
C PHE A 198 0.79 -8.27 28.52
N PRO A 199 0.28 -9.52 28.59
CA PRO A 199 1.14 -10.65 28.94
C PRO A 199 2.29 -10.73 27.96
N GLU A 200 3.51 -10.63 28.48
CA GLU A 200 4.72 -10.71 27.65
C GLU A 200 4.88 -12.13 27.09
N THR A 201 5.02 -12.22 25.80
CA THR A 201 5.46 -13.46 25.17
C THR A 201 6.95 -13.39 24.93
N GLY A 202 7.67 -14.39 25.47
CA GLY A 202 9.12 -14.52 25.20
C GLY A 202 9.42 -14.70 23.71
N PRO A 203 10.72 -14.65 23.32
CA PRO A 203 11.15 -14.90 21.96
C PRO A 203 10.73 -16.29 21.49
N VAL A 204 10.22 -16.39 20.27
CA VAL A 204 9.97 -17.65 19.60
C VAL A 204 11.30 -18.20 19.11
N ALA A 205 11.55 -19.51 19.28
CA ALA A 205 12.75 -20.14 18.76
C ALA A 205 12.76 -20.04 17.22
N LEU A 206 13.81 -19.42 16.69
CA LEU A 206 14.04 -19.31 15.25
C LEU A 206 14.57 -20.65 14.70
N ASN A 207 14.10 -21.04 13.52
CA ASN A 207 14.74 -22.09 12.76
C ASN A 207 16.11 -21.61 12.18
N GLN A 208 16.89 -22.53 11.61
CA GLN A 208 18.26 -22.22 11.16
C GLN A 208 18.28 -21.13 10.06
N GLU A 209 17.34 -21.15 9.10
CA GLU A 209 17.29 -20.13 8.03
C GLU A 209 16.95 -18.75 8.60
N GLN A 210 15.95 -18.67 9.48
CA GLN A 210 15.57 -17.44 10.17
C GLN A 210 16.70 -16.87 11.01
N LYS A 211 17.39 -17.76 11.74
CA LYS A 211 18.56 -17.40 12.55
C LYS A 211 19.68 -16.84 11.69
N ASN A 212 20.06 -17.54 10.61
CA ASN A 212 21.07 -17.09 9.68
C ASN A 212 20.74 -15.72 9.06
N ALA A 213 19.47 -15.51 8.68
CA ALA A 213 19.02 -14.23 8.13
C ALA A 213 19.13 -13.11 9.17
N ALA A 214 18.67 -13.33 10.40
CA ALA A 214 18.75 -12.35 11.48
C ALA A 214 20.23 -12.04 11.85
N GLU A 215 21.06 -13.05 12.05
CA GLU A 215 22.47 -12.91 12.39
C GLU A 215 23.26 -12.16 11.31
N THR A 216 22.92 -12.34 10.03
CA THR A 216 23.56 -11.61 8.93
C THR A 216 23.29 -10.10 9.04
N VAL A 217 22.03 -9.71 9.27
CA VAL A 217 21.67 -8.29 9.45
C VAL A 217 22.31 -7.74 10.73
N ILE A 218 22.25 -8.46 11.84
CA ILE A 218 22.80 -8.06 13.14
C ILE A 218 24.31 -7.85 13.05
N ARG A 219 25.04 -8.79 12.46
CA ARG A 219 26.50 -8.68 12.29
C ARG A 219 26.89 -7.45 11.47
N ASP A 220 26.20 -7.21 10.34
CA ASP A 220 26.43 -6.03 9.52
C ASP A 220 26.10 -4.75 10.31
N TYR A 221 24.99 -4.76 11.05
CA TYR A 221 24.56 -3.64 11.88
C TYR A 221 25.57 -3.30 12.95
N ASP A 222 26.12 -4.30 13.66
CA ASP A 222 27.13 -4.13 14.72
C ASP A 222 28.48 -3.70 14.17
N SER A 223 28.82 -4.09 12.94
CA SER A 223 30.04 -3.62 12.25
C SER A 223 29.90 -2.21 11.65
N GLY A 224 28.76 -1.54 11.84
CA GLY A 224 28.51 -0.19 11.31
C GLY A 224 28.01 -0.16 9.86
N GLN A 225 27.84 -1.31 9.21
CA GLN A 225 27.29 -1.37 7.85
C GLN A 225 25.77 -1.17 7.88
N ARG A 226 25.30 -0.31 6.99
CA ARG A 226 23.86 0.02 6.84
C ARG A 226 23.42 -0.31 5.44
N ASN A 227 22.92 -1.55 5.27
CA ASN A 227 22.52 -2.07 3.98
C ASN A 227 20.99 -2.06 3.84
N THR A 228 20.54 -2.17 2.60
CA THR A 228 19.16 -2.59 2.27
C THR A 228 19.17 -4.10 2.05
N TYR A 229 18.29 -4.80 2.76
CA TYR A 229 18.12 -6.25 2.67
C TYR A 229 16.79 -6.58 2.02
N LEU A 230 16.79 -7.58 1.15
CA LEU A 230 15.58 -8.21 0.64
C LEU A 230 15.40 -9.56 1.32
N LEU A 231 14.44 -9.66 2.24
CA LEU A 231 14.07 -10.90 2.91
C LEU A 231 12.99 -11.61 2.08
N TYR A 232 13.43 -12.44 1.16
CA TYR A 232 12.57 -13.32 0.37
C TYR A 232 12.25 -14.58 1.17
N GLY A 233 10.98 -14.81 1.47
CA GLY A 233 10.58 -16.00 2.21
C GLY A 233 9.18 -16.45 1.85
N ILE A 234 9.02 -17.73 1.54
CA ILE A 234 7.72 -18.31 1.15
C ILE A 234 6.63 -17.98 2.19
N THR A 235 5.36 -18.08 1.78
CA THR A 235 4.24 -17.86 2.71
C THR A 235 4.32 -18.80 3.90
N GLY A 236 4.28 -18.23 5.12
CA GLY A 236 4.40 -19.00 6.36
C GLY A 236 5.84 -19.36 6.75
N SER A 237 6.88 -18.79 6.11
CA SER A 237 8.29 -18.98 6.48
C SER A 237 8.69 -18.31 7.81
N GLY A 238 7.82 -17.47 8.38
CA GLY A 238 8.09 -16.79 9.65
C GLY A 238 8.94 -15.52 9.51
N LYS A 239 8.84 -14.79 8.39
CA LYS A 239 9.49 -13.47 8.21
C LYS A 239 9.27 -12.54 9.40
N THR A 240 8.06 -12.55 9.98
CA THR A 240 7.73 -11.71 11.12
C THR A 240 8.60 -12.02 12.35
N GLU A 241 8.99 -13.28 12.58
CA GLU A 241 9.88 -13.65 13.69
C GLU A 241 11.30 -13.09 13.48
N VAL A 242 11.77 -13.08 12.23
CA VAL A 242 13.04 -12.41 11.89
C VAL A 242 12.93 -10.92 12.18
N TYR A 243 11.82 -10.27 11.80
CA TYR A 243 11.60 -8.85 12.13
C TYR A 243 11.63 -8.59 13.64
N MET A 244 10.95 -9.44 14.44
CA MET A 244 10.90 -9.30 15.90
C MET A 244 12.31 -9.37 16.51
N GLU A 245 13.18 -10.26 16.01
CA GLU A 245 14.55 -10.40 16.47
C GLU A 245 15.40 -9.16 16.11
N LEU A 246 15.26 -8.66 14.87
CA LEU A 246 15.97 -7.44 14.43
C LEU A 246 15.53 -6.21 15.23
N ILE A 247 14.23 -6.07 15.48
CA ILE A 247 13.66 -5.00 16.29
C ILE A 247 14.27 -5.05 17.69
N ASP A 248 14.23 -6.21 18.33
CA ASP A 248 14.75 -6.38 19.70
C ASP A 248 16.24 -6.01 19.78
N HIS A 249 17.05 -6.42 18.79
CA HIS A 249 18.45 -6.04 18.70
C HIS A 249 18.67 -4.52 18.62
N VAL A 250 17.93 -3.84 17.73
CA VAL A 250 18.05 -2.39 17.53
C VAL A 250 17.57 -1.60 18.75
N LEU A 251 16.52 -2.08 19.41
CA LEU A 251 16.01 -1.49 20.65
C LEU A 251 17.00 -1.63 21.82
N ARG A 252 17.75 -2.74 21.90
CA ARG A 252 18.84 -2.90 22.90
C ARG A 252 19.99 -1.93 22.67
N LYS A 253 20.17 -1.44 21.45
CA LYS A 253 21.15 -0.37 21.13
C LYS A 253 20.59 1.04 21.40
N GLY A 254 19.39 1.16 21.96
CA GLY A 254 18.74 2.44 22.27
C GLY A 254 18.16 3.17 21.06
N ARG A 255 18.06 2.53 19.90
CA ARG A 255 17.57 3.14 18.66
C ARG A 255 16.12 2.71 18.34
N GLN A 256 15.44 3.51 17.52
CA GLN A 256 14.02 3.34 17.19
C GLN A 256 13.82 2.63 15.85
N VAL A 257 12.59 2.11 15.66
CA VAL A 257 12.23 1.28 14.52
C VAL A 257 10.90 1.72 13.89
N ILE A 258 10.86 1.77 12.57
CA ILE A 258 9.61 1.90 11.80
C ILE A 258 9.30 0.58 11.11
N VAL A 259 8.06 0.12 11.25
CA VAL A 259 7.54 -1.07 10.58
C VAL A 259 6.38 -0.66 9.68
N LEU A 260 6.58 -0.71 8.38
CA LEU A 260 5.53 -0.45 7.41
C LEU A 260 4.80 -1.76 7.09
N ILE A 261 3.49 -1.74 7.29
CA ILE A 261 2.58 -2.86 6.98
C ILE A 261 1.43 -2.28 6.15
N PRO A 262 1.02 -2.93 5.04
CA PRO A 262 -0.13 -2.48 4.28
C PRO A 262 -1.38 -2.39 5.17
N GLU A 263 -2.20 -1.35 5.00
CA GLU A 263 -3.32 -1.06 5.92
C GLU A 263 -4.29 -2.24 6.05
N ILE A 264 -4.50 -2.99 4.96
CA ILE A 264 -5.36 -4.18 4.94
C ILE A 264 -4.76 -5.32 5.79
N SER A 265 -3.44 -5.44 5.83
CA SER A 265 -2.71 -6.47 6.59
C SER A 265 -2.46 -6.07 8.06
N LEU A 266 -2.72 -4.80 8.42
CA LEU A 266 -2.61 -4.29 9.78
C LEU A 266 -3.84 -4.73 10.62
N THR A 267 -3.96 -6.03 10.86
CA THR A 267 -5.05 -6.63 11.61
C THR A 267 -4.87 -6.48 13.12
N TYR A 268 -5.93 -6.76 13.88
CA TYR A 268 -5.84 -6.82 15.35
C TYR A 268 -4.75 -7.79 15.82
N GLN A 269 -4.72 -8.98 15.23
CA GLN A 269 -3.74 -10.02 15.59
C GLN A 269 -2.30 -9.59 15.31
N THR A 270 -2.06 -8.96 14.16
CA THR A 270 -0.74 -8.44 13.81
C THR A 270 -0.27 -7.41 14.84
N VAL A 271 -1.13 -6.44 15.17
CA VAL A 271 -0.83 -5.38 16.14
C VAL A 271 -0.58 -5.97 17.53
N MET A 272 -1.45 -6.87 18.00
CA MET A 272 -1.32 -7.49 19.32
C MET A 272 -0.06 -8.34 19.45
N ARG A 273 0.45 -8.91 18.36
CA ARG A 273 1.74 -9.64 18.36
C ARG A 273 2.91 -8.73 18.74
N PHE A 274 2.93 -7.50 18.23
CA PHE A 274 3.94 -6.50 18.62
C PHE A 274 3.73 -6.01 20.05
N TYR A 275 2.50 -5.72 20.47
CA TYR A 275 2.23 -5.32 21.86
C TYR A 275 2.63 -6.39 22.86
N ARG A 276 2.36 -7.67 22.60
CA ARG A 276 2.78 -8.80 23.46
C ARG A 276 4.30 -8.93 23.56
N ARG A 277 5.04 -8.55 22.51
CA ARG A 277 6.50 -8.66 22.50
C ARG A 277 7.19 -7.43 23.06
N PHE A 278 6.69 -6.22 22.78
CA PHE A 278 7.36 -4.96 23.05
C PHE A 278 6.56 -4.00 23.94
N GLY A 279 5.38 -4.37 24.34
CA GLY A 279 4.55 -3.62 25.28
C GLY A 279 4.23 -2.19 24.85
N ASN A 280 4.32 -1.28 25.80
CA ASN A 280 3.98 0.13 25.64
C ASN A 280 4.96 0.91 24.74
N ARG A 281 6.07 0.30 24.32
CA ARG A 281 7.05 0.87 23.39
C ARG A 281 6.54 0.96 21.95
N VAL A 282 5.35 0.38 21.66
CA VAL A 282 4.72 0.33 20.33
C VAL A 282 3.73 1.45 20.15
N GLY A 283 3.89 2.23 19.08
CA GLY A 283 2.90 3.17 18.56
C GLY A 283 2.29 2.67 17.26
N ILE A 284 1.06 3.09 16.96
CA ILE A 284 0.35 2.71 15.74
C ILE A 284 -0.04 3.97 14.99
N MET A 285 0.25 3.98 13.69
CA MET A 285 -0.25 4.98 12.75
C MET A 285 -1.20 4.31 11.75
N ASN A 286 -2.40 4.85 11.54
CA ASN A 286 -3.30 4.39 10.50
C ASN A 286 -4.20 5.53 9.98
N SER A 287 -4.90 5.31 8.87
CA SER A 287 -5.75 6.34 8.26
C SER A 287 -7.00 6.69 9.08
N ARG A 288 -7.43 5.80 9.99
CA ARG A 288 -8.62 5.96 10.84
C ARG A 288 -8.37 6.80 12.10
N LEU A 289 -7.10 7.05 12.42
CA LEU A 289 -6.75 7.94 13.53
C LEU A 289 -7.22 9.35 13.22
N SER A 290 -7.84 10.00 14.21
CA SER A 290 -8.13 11.43 14.16
C SER A 290 -6.83 12.26 14.11
N ALA A 291 -6.93 13.51 13.74
CA ALA A 291 -5.78 14.41 13.74
C ALA A 291 -5.09 14.49 15.11
N GLY A 292 -5.88 14.52 16.22
CA GLY A 292 -5.34 14.53 17.57
C GLY A 292 -4.56 13.28 17.94
N GLU A 293 -5.08 12.11 17.59
CA GLU A 293 -4.41 10.84 17.88
C GLU A 293 -3.12 10.67 17.07
N ARG A 294 -3.13 11.12 15.81
CA ARG A 294 -1.90 11.14 15.00
C ARG A 294 -0.86 12.09 15.59
N TYR A 295 -1.31 13.25 16.09
CA TYR A 295 -0.44 14.17 16.79
C TYR A 295 0.17 13.54 18.02
N GLU A 296 -0.66 12.93 18.90
CA GLU A 296 -0.20 12.25 20.12
C GLU A 296 0.85 11.16 19.80
N GLN A 297 0.59 10.28 18.80
CA GLN A 297 1.56 9.25 18.42
C GLN A 297 2.87 9.85 17.91
N SER A 298 2.81 10.95 17.15
CA SER A 298 3.99 11.64 16.66
C SER A 298 4.77 12.32 17.78
N GLU A 299 4.10 12.94 18.74
CA GLU A 299 4.72 13.60 19.89
C GLU A 299 5.39 12.58 20.82
N ARG A 300 4.72 11.46 21.11
CA ARG A 300 5.29 10.35 21.88
C ARG A 300 6.55 9.78 21.23
N ALA A 301 6.53 9.62 19.91
CA ALA A 301 7.70 9.18 19.15
C ALA A 301 8.84 10.21 19.22
N ALA A 302 8.51 11.49 19.10
CA ALA A 302 9.47 12.59 19.17
C ALA A 302 10.13 12.74 20.55
N ASN A 303 9.39 12.41 21.62
CA ASN A 303 9.84 12.48 23.00
C ASN A 303 10.53 11.18 23.47
N GLY A 304 10.58 10.13 22.64
CA GLY A 304 11.17 8.84 23.01
C GLY A 304 10.31 8.00 23.97
N GLU A 305 9.00 8.27 24.04
CA GLU A 305 8.05 7.49 24.85
C GLU A 305 7.65 6.18 24.17
N ILE A 306 7.82 6.11 22.85
CA ILE A 306 7.67 4.90 22.04
C ILE A 306 8.89 4.75 21.14
N ASP A 307 9.28 3.50 20.88
CA ASP A 307 10.46 3.16 20.11
C ASP A 307 10.14 2.45 18.81
N ILE A 308 8.92 1.96 18.67
CA ILE A 308 8.44 1.27 17.47
C ILE A 308 7.20 1.96 16.94
N MET A 309 7.22 2.36 15.67
CA MET A 309 6.03 2.85 14.99
C MET A 309 5.60 1.87 13.92
N ILE A 310 4.37 1.35 14.02
CA ILE A 310 3.77 0.44 13.04
C ILE A 310 2.68 1.17 12.27
N GLY A 311 2.66 1.01 10.95
CA GLY A 311 1.59 1.58 10.15
C GLY A 311 1.79 1.46 8.66
N PRO A 312 0.88 2.05 7.85
CA PRO A 312 1.02 2.11 6.41
C PRO A 312 2.14 3.11 6.03
N ARG A 313 2.30 3.38 4.74
CA ARG A 313 3.35 4.27 4.21
C ARG A 313 3.51 5.60 4.94
N SER A 314 2.45 6.14 5.55
CA SER A 314 2.51 7.40 6.30
C SER A 314 3.30 7.30 7.61
N ALA A 315 3.42 6.10 8.20
CA ALA A 315 4.22 5.87 9.38
C ALA A 315 5.72 6.13 9.12
N LEU A 316 6.14 6.11 7.86
CA LEU A 316 7.50 6.43 7.45
C LEU A 316 7.94 7.84 7.89
N PHE A 317 7.02 8.76 8.09
CA PHE A 317 7.31 10.14 8.51
C PHE A 317 7.25 10.37 10.03
N THR A 318 7.25 9.30 10.83
CA THR A 318 7.31 9.40 12.30
C THR A 318 8.61 10.11 12.73
N PRO A 319 8.53 11.16 13.55
CA PRO A 319 9.69 12.01 13.87
C PRO A 319 10.60 11.41 14.95
N PHE A 320 11.05 10.18 14.76
CA PHE A 320 12.02 9.55 15.66
C PHE A 320 13.35 10.29 15.67
N PRO A 321 13.93 10.55 16.86
CA PRO A 321 15.22 11.23 16.97
C PRO A 321 16.41 10.37 16.53
N ASP A 322 16.39 9.06 16.77
CA ASP A 322 17.48 8.12 16.44
C ASP A 322 16.94 6.85 15.78
N LEU A 323 16.50 6.99 14.53
CA LEU A 323 16.00 5.87 13.74
C LEU A 323 17.12 4.88 13.40
N GLY A 324 16.97 3.61 13.80
CA GLY A 324 17.95 2.53 13.59
C GLY A 324 17.55 1.52 12.52
N LEU A 325 16.25 1.33 12.28
CA LEU A 325 15.78 0.28 11.36
C LEU A 325 14.44 0.69 10.72
N VAL A 326 14.30 0.41 9.44
CA VAL A 326 13.02 0.49 8.73
C VAL A 326 12.71 -0.88 8.14
N ILE A 327 11.57 -1.45 8.49
CA ILE A 327 11.05 -2.71 7.93
C ILE A 327 9.85 -2.37 7.04
N ILE A 328 9.81 -2.95 5.84
CA ILE A 328 8.67 -2.86 4.92
C ILE A 328 8.20 -4.27 4.65
N ASP A 329 7.09 -4.66 5.28
CA ASP A 329 6.47 -5.97 5.05
C ASP A 329 5.59 -5.93 3.80
N GLU A 330 5.52 -7.06 3.06
CA GLU A 330 4.85 -7.17 1.76
C GLU A 330 5.28 -6.03 0.80
N GLU A 331 6.61 -5.86 0.61
CA GLU A 331 7.19 -4.72 -0.10
C GLU A 331 6.68 -4.55 -1.54
N HIS A 332 6.20 -5.63 -2.17
CA HIS A 332 5.62 -5.65 -3.51
C HIS A 332 4.28 -4.89 -3.62
N GLU A 333 3.64 -4.60 -2.47
CA GLU A 333 2.32 -3.99 -2.47
C GLU A 333 2.29 -2.60 -3.11
N GLY A 334 1.41 -2.42 -4.09
CA GLY A 334 1.22 -1.14 -4.78
C GLY A 334 0.81 0.02 -3.87
N ALA A 335 0.31 -0.28 -2.65
CA ALA A 335 -0.06 0.72 -1.66
C ALA A 335 1.13 1.56 -1.16
N TYR A 336 2.36 1.09 -1.34
CA TYR A 336 3.58 1.84 -0.99
C TYR A 336 3.91 2.95 -1.98
N LYS A 337 3.39 2.90 -3.21
CA LYS A 337 3.44 4.03 -4.16
C LYS A 337 2.26 4.98 -3.92
N SER A 338 2.55 6.28 -3.79
CA SER A 338 1.50 7.30 -3.66
C SER A 338 0.84 7.60 -5.01
N GLU A 339 -0.48 7.58 -5.07
CA GLU A 339 -1.25 7.97 -6.26
C GLU A 339 -1.43 9.49 -6.37
N THR A 340 -1.30 10.21 -5.25
CA THR A 340 -1.42 11.68 -5.17
C THR A 340 -0.05 12.33 -5.07
N ALA A 341 0.06 13.59 -5.45
CA ALA A 341 1.31 14.35 -5.35
C ALA A 341 1.68 14.65 -3.88
N PRO A 342 2.95 14.45 -3.52
CA PRO A 342 4.02 13.84 -4.30
C PRO A 342 3.78 12.34 -4.52
N ARG A 343 4.01 11.85 -5.74
CA ARG A 343 3.87 10.43 -6.07
C ARG A 343 5.07 9.62 -5.60
N TYR A 344 5.37 9.70 -4.31
CA TYR A 344 6.53 9.01 -3.74
C TYR A 344 6.33 7.50 -3.63
N ASP A 345 7.44 6.80 -3.70
CA ASP A 345 7.53 5.38 -3.35
C ASP A 345 8.12 5.24 -1.94
N ALA A 346 7.39 4.58 -1.05
CA ALA A 346 7.82 4.45 0.34
C ALA A 346 9.13 3.67 0.49
N ARG A 347 9.43 2.73 -0.42
CA ARG A 347 10.67 1.96 -0.43
C ARG A 347 11.87 2.88 -0.70
N GLU A 348 11.73 3.76 -1.67
CA GLU A 348 12.76 4.73 -2.04
C GLU A 348 12.97 5.79 -0.94
N VAL A 349 11.87 6.34 -0.42
CA VAL A 349 11.92 7.29 0.70
C VAL A 349 12.50 6.66 1.95
N ALA A 350 12.20 5.38 2.23
CA ALA A 350 12.74 4.64 3.38
C ALA A 350 14.26 4.51 3.30
N LYS A 351 14.82 4.21 2.12
CA LYS A 351 16.27 4.13 1.89
C LYS A 351 16.92 5.47 2.20
N VAL A 352 16.44 6.54 1.60
CA VAL A 352 17.01 7.89 1.80
C VAL A 352 16.90 8.33 3.26
N ARG A 353 15.77 8.07 3.90
CA ARG A 353 15.61 8.35 5.32
C ARG A 353 16.54 7.53 6.20
N ALA A 354 16.72 6.26 5.86
CA ALA A 354 17.65 5.38 6.55
C ALA A 354 19.11 5.88 6.39
N ASP A 355 19.50 6.28 5.20
CA ASP A 355 20.83 6.87 4.93
C ASP A 355 21.06 8.13 5.77
N MET A 356 20.07 9.04 5.83
CA MET A 356 20.13 10.25 6.66
C MET A 356 20.25 9.97 8.15
N SER A 357 19.78 8.81 8.62
CA SER A 357 19.74 8.42 10.04
C SER A 357 20.79 7.38 10.42
N GLY A 358 21.56 6.85 9.48
CA GLY A 358 22.40 5.68 9.70
C GLY A 358 21.60 4.46 10.14
N ALA A 359 20.44 4.22 9.51
CA ALA A 359 19.57 3.08 9.76
C ALA A 359 19.74 1.99 8.69
N ALA A 360 19.32 0.77 9.00
CA ALA A 360 19.20 -0.31 8.02
C ALA A 360 17.77 -0.37 7.45
N VAL A 361 17.62 -0.98 6.26
CA VAL A 361 16.30 -1.22 5.64
C VAL A 361 16.11 -2.70 5.36
N VAL A 362 14.97 -3.25 5.75
CA VAL A 362 14.58 -4.64 5.44
C VAL A 362 13.28 -4.63 4.67
N LEU A 363 13.33 -5.12 3.44
CA LEU A 363 12.19 -5.31 2.55
C LEU A 363 11.79 -6.78 2.62
N GLY A 364 10.59 -7.08 3.08
CA GLY A 364 10.13 -8.47 3.21
C GLY A 364 9.00 -8.80 2.27
N SER A 365 9.07 -9.94 1.59
CA SER A 365 8.01 -10.44 0.72
C SER A 365 8.09 -11.95 0.50
N ALA A 366 6.94 -12.56 0.22
CA ALA A 366 6.86 -13.92 -0.31
C ALA A 366 6.94 -13.92 -1.85
N THR A 367 6.56 -12.81 -2.46
CA THR A 367 6.56 -12.57 -3.89
C THR A 367 7.20 -11.20 -4.14
N PRO A 368 8.52 -11.06 -4.00
CA PRO A 368 9.20 -9.78 -4.17
C PRO A 368 8.84 -9.11 -5.50
N SER A 369 8.81 -7.78 -5.53
CA SER A 369 8.67 -7.07 -6.79
C SER A 369 9.87 -7.40 -7.71
N VAL A 370 9.61 -7.48 -9.02
CA VAL A 370 10.66 -7.79 -10.01
C VAL A 370 11.80 -6.77 -9.90
N GLU A 371 11.48 -5.53 -9.60
CA GLU A 371 12.46 -4.46 -9.38
C GLU A 371 13.35 -4.72 -8.16
N SER A 372 12.75 -5.08 -7.01
CA SER A 372 13.52 -5.34 -5.78
C SER A 372 14.40 -6.59 -5.89
N TYR A 373 13.88 -7.64 -6.53
CA TYR A 373 14.65 -8.87 -6.73
C TYR A 373 15.81 -8.64 -7.72
N TYR A 374 15.57 -7.88 -8.80
CA TYR A 374 16.62 -7.48 -9.72
C TYR A 374 17.74 -6.69 -9.04
N LEU A 375 17.40 -5.73 -8.17
CA LEU A 375 18.40 -4.97 -7.40
C LEU A 375 19.19 -5.87 -6.44
N ALA A 376 18.56 -6.92 -5.91
CA ALA A 376 19.25 -7.92 -5.10
C ALA A 376 20.21 -8.78 -5.94
N GLU A 377 19.84 -9.17 -7.16
CA GLU A 377 20.74 -9.87 -8.09
C GLU A 377 21.93 -9.00 -8.53
N GLN A 378 21.73 -7.68 -8.67
CA GLN A 378 22.80 -6.75 -8.98
C GLN A 378 23.71 -6.42 -7.77
N GLY A 379 23.39 -6.94 -6.59
CA GLY A 379 24.16 -6.71 -5.35
C GLY A 379 23.89 -5.36 -4.68
N GLU A 380 22.90 -4.58 -5.17
CA GLU A 380 22.49 -3.33 -4.51
C GLU A 380 21.71 -3.61 -3.20
N TYR A 381 20.99 -4.74 -3.15
CA TYR A 381 20.36 -5.25 -1.93
C TYR A 381 21.02 -6.56 -1.53
N LYS A 382 21.14 -6.81 -0.23
CA LYS A 382 21.56 -8.13 0.27
C LYS A 382 20.38 -9.08 0.31
N LEU A 383 20.41 -10.16 -0.48
CA LEU A 383 19.35 -11.17 -0.51
C LEU A 383 19.46 -12.11 0.69
N LEU A 384 18.38 -12.24 1.44
CA LEU A 384 18.17 -13.20 2.52
C LEU A 384 16.99 -14.10 2.15
N THR A 385 17.17 -15.42 2.20
CA THR A 385 16.17 -16.36 1.70
C THR A 385 15.69 -17.30 2.79
N LEU A 386 14.37 -17.48 2.89
CA LEU A 386 13.68 -18.44 3.77
C LEU A 386 12.87 -19.41 2.92
N THR A 387 13.39 -20.60 2.68
CA THR A 387 12.77 -21.62 1.80
C THR A 387 11.85 -22.56 2.54
N LYS A 388 11.94 -22.62 3.88
CA LYS A 388 11.19 -23.55 4.72
C LYS A 388 10.05 -22.83 5.44
N ARG A 389 8.94 -23.52 5.64
CA ARG A 389 7.86 -23.03 6.50
C ARG A 389 8.25 -23.12 7.96
N ALA A 390 7.76 -22.17 8.77
CA ALA A 390 8.01 -22.15 10.22
C ALA A 390 7.36 -23.33 10.97
N LYS A 391 6.22 -23.84 10.46
CA LYS A 391 5.56 -25.04 10.99
C LYS A 391 5.85 -26.24 10.09
N GLU A 392 6.59 -27.23 10.56
CA GLU A 392 7.02 -28.41 9.79
C GLU A 392 5.87 -29.27 9.24
N ASN A 393 4.71 -29.31 9.92
CA ASN A 393 3.56 -30.11 9.51
C ASN A 393 2.52 -29.40 8.64
N SER A 394 2.80 -28.18 8.16
CA SER A 394 1.87 -27.42 7.32
C SER A 394 1.97 -27.88 5.86
N ARG A 395 0.94 -28.60 5.38
CA ARG A 395 0.85 -29.01 3.99
C ARG A 395 0.47 -27.83 3.07
N LEU A 396 1.01 -27.83 1.86
CA LEU A 396 0.60 -26.89 0.82
C LEU A 396 -0.83 -27.24 0.36
N ALA A 397 -1.61 -26.21 0.02
CA ALA A 397 -2.88 -26.43 -0.67
C ALA A 397 -2.63 -27.06 -2.04
N GLY A 398 -3.48 -27.98 -2.44
CA GLY A 398 -3.49 -28.49 -3.80
C GLY A 398 -3.95 -27.42 -4.76
N VAL A 399 -3.11 -26.98 -5.72
CA VAL A 399 -3.50 -25.96 -6.69
C VAL A 399 -3.87 -26.63 -8.01
N HIS A 400 -5.06 -26.34 -8.51
CA HIS A 400 -5.62 -26.93 -9.70
C HIS A 400 -5.93 -25.83 -10.73
N ILE A 401 -5.25 -25.83 -11.85
CA ILE A 401 -5.58 -24.98 -12.99
C ILE A 401 -6.69 -25.64 -13.78
N VAL A 402 -7.74 -24.90 -14.09
CA VAL A 402 -8.86 -25.36 -14.94
C VAL A 402 -8.90 -24.51 -16.19
N ASP A 403 -8.79 -25.17 -17.34
CA ASP A 403 -8.92 -24.53 -18.66
C ASP A 403 -10.40 -24.30 -18.99
N LEU A 404 -10.80 -23.03 -18.96
CA LEU A 404 -12.17 -22.66 -19.33
C LEU A 404 -12.50 -22.83 -20.82
N ARG A 405 -11.48 -23.02 -21.68
CA ARG A 405 -11.66 -23.32 -23.10
C ARG A 405 -12.18 -24.75 -23.27
N GLU A 406 -11.61 -25.71 -22.53
CA GLU A 406 -12.07 -27.10 -22.48
C GLU A 406 -13.47 -27.21 -21.88
N GLU A 407 -13.70 -26.55 -20.76
CA GLU A 407 -15.04 -26.51 -20.15
C GLU A 407 -16.12 -26.02 -21.15
N LEU A 408 -15.80 -24.96 -21.92
CA LEU A 408 -16.69 -24.43 -22.94
C LEU A 408 -16.88 -25.40 -24.12
N ALA A 409 -15.81 -26.05 -24.59
CA ALA A 409 -15.84 -27.02 -25.68
C ALA A 409 -16.68 -28.27 -25.33
N GLU A 410 -16.66 -28.67 -24.07
CA GLU A 410 -17.47 -29.76 -23.52
C GLU A 410 -18.88 -29.31 -23.06
N GLY A 411 -19.30 -28.10 -23.44
CA GLY A 411 -20.66 -27.57 -23.25
C GLY A 411 -20.93 -26.92 -21.92
N ASN A 412 -19.96 -26.79 -21.00
CA ASN A 412 -20.15 -26.05 -19.77
C ASN A 412 -20.13 -24.53 -20.03
N ARG A 413 -21.29 -23.90 -19.92
CA ARG A 413 -21.47 -22.43 -20.04
C ARG A 413 -21.62 -21.72 -18.71
N SER A 414 -21.50 -22.45 -17.59
CA SER A 414 -21.51 -21.88 -16.24
C SER A 414 -20.23 -21.06 -16.00
N ILE A 415 -20.32 -20.10 -15.05
CA ILE A 415 -19.13 -19.42 -14.51
C ILE A 415 -18.29 -20.33 -13.60
N PHE A 416 -18.89 -21.43 -13.14
CA PHE A 416 -18.21 -22.46 -12.35
C PHE A 416 -17.79 -23.61 -13.26
N SER A 417 -16.53 -23.95 -13.23
CA SER A 417 -16.06 -25.20 -13.81
C SER A 417 -16.65 -26.39 -13.05
N ARG A 418 -16.75 -27.54 -13.70
CA ARG A 418 -17.28 -28.76 -13.05
C ARG A 418 -16.48 -29.12 -11.79
N ARG A 419 -15.14 -28.96 -11.88
CA ARG A 419 -14.26 -29.24 -10.73
C ARG A 419 -14.54 -28.29 -9.56
N LEU A 420 -14.60 -26.97 -9.82
CA LEU A 420 -14.87 -25.99 -8.76
C LEU A 420 -16.24 -26.23 -8.14
N LYS A 421 -17.28 -26.48 -8.96
CA LYS A 421 -18.62 -26.76 -8.50
C LYS A 421 -18.65 -27.99 -7.56
N GLY A 422 -18.06 -29.11 -7.98
CA GLY A 422 -18.02 -30.33 -7.17
C GLY A 422 -17.27 -30.14 -5.84
N LEU A 423 -16.15 -29.38 -5.84
CA LEU A 423 -15.44 -29.07 -4.61
C LEU A 423 -16.24 -28.13 -3.69
N ILE A 424 -17.00 -27.17 -4.22
CA ILE A 424 -17.89 -26.33 -3.39
C ILE A 424 -18.96 -27.18 -2.75
N GLU A 425 -19.63 -28.07 -3.49
CA GLU A 425 -20.66 -28.98 -2.98
C GLU A 425 -20.11 -29.86 -1.85
N ASP A 426 -18.92 -30.45 -2.03
CA ASP A 426 -18.25 -31.24 -1.02
C ASP A 426 -17.93 -30.45 0.25
N ARG A 427 -17.36 -29.24 0.12
CA ARG A 427 -17.03 -28.39 1.27
C ARG A 427 -18.28 -27.96 2.05
N LEU A 428 -19.37 -27.61 1.35
CA LEU A 428 -20.65 -27.28 1.98
C LEU A 428 -21.25 -28.48 2.73
N ALA A 429 -21.18 -29.68 2.15
CA ALA A 429 -21.63 -30.92 2.81
C ALA A 429 -20.84 -31.19 4.10
N ASN A 430 -19.54 -30.93 4.10
CA ASN A 430 -18.64 -31.08 5.23
C ASN A 430 -18.63 -29.87 6.20
N ARG A 431 -19.51 -28.87 6.01
CA ARG A 431 -19.60 -27.64 6.82
C ARG A 431 -18.29 -26.84 6.86
N GLN A 432 -17.51 -26.91 5.79
CA GLN A 432 -16.29 -26.15 5.60
C GLN A 432 -16.59 -24.86 4.84
N GLN A 433 -15.68 -23.90 4.92
CA GLN A 433 -15.85 -22.60 4.31
C GLN A 433 -15.13 -22.49 2.97
N VAL A 434 -15.71 -21.70 2.07
CA VAL A 434 -15.22 -21.46 0.72
C VAL A 434 -14.97 -19.96 0.52
N MET A 435 -13.87 -19.59 -0.15
CA MET A 435 -13.63 -18.25 -0.64
C MET A 435 -13.68 -18.23 -2.16
N LEU A 436 -14.49 -17.33 -2.73
CA LEU A 436 -14.55 -17.09 -4.17
C LEU A 436 -13.94 -15.73 -4.47
N PHE A 437 -12.78 -15.76 -5.09
CA PHE A 437 -11.99 -14.58 -5.40
C PHE A 437 -12.18 -14.15 -6.85
N MET A 438 -12.47 -12.86 -7.06
CA MET A 438 -12.49 -12.23 -8.37
C MET A 438 -11.69 -10.93 -8.33
N ASN A 439 -10.66 -10.83 -9.14
CA ASN A 439 -9.90 -9.58 -9.22
C ASN A 439 -10.66 -8.56 -10.08
N ARG A 440 -11.34 -7.60 -9.42
CA ARG A 440 -11.95 -6.45 -10.09
C ARG A 440 -11.48 -5.16 -9.45
N ARG A 441 -10.54 -4.48 -10.08
CA ARG A 441 -10.37 -3.03 -9.94
C ARG A 441 -10.61 -2.39 -11.29
N GLY A 442 -11.75 -1.69 -11.43
CA GLY A 442 -11.99 -0.50 -12.25
C GLY A 442 -11.58 -0.43 -13.72
N TYR A 443 -11.12 -1.49 -14.36
CA TYR A 443 -10.71 -1.41 -15.75
C TYR A 443 -11.86 -1.72 -16.68
N ALA A 444 -12.06 -0.84 -17.68
CA ALA A 444 -12.88 -1.11 -18.85
C ALA A 444 -12.44 -2.46 -19.45
N GLY A 445 -13.41 -3.29 -19.82
CA GLY A 445 -13.16 -4.67 -20.18
C GLY A 445 -12.11 -4.82 -21.29
N PHE A 446 -11.13 -5.64 -21.08
CA PHE A 446 -10.34 -6.17 -22.19
C PHE A 446 -11.20 -7.12 -23.01
N VAL A 447 -10.79 -7.37 -24.24
CA VAL A 447 -11.47 -8.32 -25.12
C VAL A 447 -10.60 -9.55 -25.30
N SER A 448 -11.17 -10.72 -25.10
CA SER A 448 -10.51 -12.00 -25.37
C SER A 448 -11.42 -12.94 -26.14
N CYS A 449 -10.80 -13.87 -26.85
CA CYS A 449 -11.49 -14.97 -27.48
C CYS A 449 -11.74 -16.08 -26.46
N ARG A 450 -13.00 -16.50 -26.31
CA ARG A 450 -13.37 -17.57 -25.37
C ARG A 450 -12.92 -18.96 -25.84
N SER A 451 -12.72 -19.13 -27.16
CA SER A 451 -12.31 -20.41 -27.72
C SER A 451 -10.82 -20.66 -27.67
N CYS A 452 -9.96 -19.63 -27.83
CA CYS A 452 -8.51 -19.82 -27.80
C CYS A 452 -7.80 -19.06 -26.67
N GLY A 453 -8.54 -18.33 -25.83
CA GLY A 453 -8.01 -17.60 -24.68
C GLY A 453 -7.22 -16.32 -25.02
N LYS A 454 -6.88 -16.08 -26.29
CA LYS A 454 -6.05 -14.93 -26.66
C LYS A 454 -6.76 -13.60 -26.46
N ALA A 455 -6.13 -12.71 -25.70
CA ALA A 455 -6.56 -11.32 -25.57
C ALA A 455 -6.16 -10.50 -26.81
N MET A 456 -6.95 -9.46 -27.09
CA MET A 456 -6.63 -8.49 -28.14
C MET A 456 -5.53 -7.55 -27.61
N LYS A 457 -4.30 -7.73 -28.09
CA LYS A 457 -3.11 -6.98 -27.68
C LYS A 457 -2.75 -5.87 -28.67
N CYS A 458 -2.08 -4.85 -28.16
CA CYS A 458 -1.50 -3.78 -28.97
C CYS A 458 -0.26 -4.29 -29.72
N PRO A 459 -0.13 -4.12 -31.04
CA PRO A 459 1.03 -4.60 -31.79
C PRO A 459 2.34 -3.84 -31.45
N HIS A 460 2.25 -2.67 -30.83
CA HIS A 460 3.40 -1.84 -30.49
C HIS A 460 3.87 -1.98 -29.04
N CYS A 461 2.97 -2.25 -28.12
CA CYS A 461 3.23 -2.24 -26.66
C CYS A 461 3.03 -3.61 -26.01
N ASP A 462 2.45 -4.57 -26.72
CA ASP A 462 2.06 -5.91 -26.24
C ASP A 462 1.16 -5.93 -24.97
N VAL A 463 0.61 -4.78 -24.56
CA VAL A 463 -0.42 -4.70 -23.53
C VAL A 463 -1.80 -4.93 -24.14
N SER A 464 -2.75 -5.42 -23.33
CA SER A 464 -4.12 -5.64 -23.79
C SER A 464 -4.80 -4.33 -24.18
N LEU A 465 -5.59 -4.39 -25.26
CA LEU A 465 -6.41 -3.27 -25.70
C LEU A 465 -7.68 -3.16 -24.85
N THR A 466 -8.04 -1.94 -24.50
CA THR A 466 -9.26 -1.63 -23.73
C THR A 466 -10.44 -1.43 -24.69
N TYR A 467 -11.56 -2.06 -24.38
CA TYR A 467 -12.82 -1.88 -25.11
C TYR A 467 -13.54 -0.61 -24.66
N HIS A 468 -13.91 0.23 -25.60
CA HIS A 468 -14.68 1.46 -25.39
C HIS A 468 -16.10 1.32 -25.90
N ARG A 469 -17.05 2.07 -25.31
CA ARG A 469 -18.48 2.02 -25.66
C ARG A 469 -18.79 2.36 -27.12
N ASN A 470 -17.87 3.02 -27.82
CA ASN A 470 -17.98 3.31 -29.25
C ASN A 470 -17.63 2.11 -30.16
N GLY A 471 -17.48 0.91 -29.61
CA GLY A 471 -17.14 -0.30 -30.37
C GLY A 471 -15.67 -0.42 -30.77
N ARG A 472 -14.78 0.43 -30.24
CA ARG A 472 -13.35 0.44 -30.58
C ARG A 472 -12.50 -0.15 -29.47
N LEU A 473 -11.39 -0.74 -29.85
CA LEU A 473 -10.31 -1.20 -28.99
C LEU A 473 -9.19 -0.17 -29.02
N LYS A 474 -8.74 0.30 -27.84
CA LYS A 474 -7.70 1.33 -27.71
C LYS A 474 -6.56 0.92 -26.80
N CYS A 475 -5.34 1.24 -27.17
CA CYS A 475 -4.15 1.15 -26.33
C CYS A 475 -3.94 2.46 -25.57
N HIS A 476 -3.92 2.40 -24.25
CA HIS A 476 -3.66 3.59 -23.41
C HIS A 476 -2.17 3.92 -23.24
N TYR A 477 -1.26 3.10 -23.83
CA TYR A 477 0.18 3.44 -23.86
C TYR A 477 0.60 4.23 -25.11
N CYS A 478 0.16 3.78 -26.31
CA CYS A 478 0.59 4.41 -27.56
C CYS A 478 -0.53 5.08 -28.36
N GLY A 479 -1.79 4.95 -27.91
CA GLY A 479 -2.94 5.51 -28.62
C GLY A 479 -3.43 4.68 -29.82
N PHE A 480 -2.83 3.52 -30.09
CA PHE A 480 -3.28 2.64 -31.17
C PHE A 480 -4.77 2.29 -30.99
N GLU A 481 -5.55 2.41 -32.08
CA GLU A 481 -6.97 2.08 -32.09
C GLU A 481 -7.32 1.17 -33.28
N ARG A 482 -8.27 0.27 -33.04
CA ARG A 482 -8.89 -0.55 -34.08
C ARG A 482 -10.35 -0.83 -33.73
N PRO A 483 -11.23 -1.15 -34.70
CA PRO A 483 -12.56 -1.67 -34.40
C PRO A 483 -12.48 -3.04 -33.71
N LEU A 484 -13.51 -3.39 -32.94
CA LEU A 484 -13.70 -4.75 -32.45
C LEU A 484 -13.90 -5.69 -33.66
N PRO A 485 -13.07 -6.72 -33.83
CA PRO A 485 -13.26 -7.66 -34.92
C PRO A 485 -14.46 -8.59 -34.65
N ASP A 486 -15.18 -8.99 -35.69
CA ASP A 486 -16.31 -9.93 -35.59
C ASP A 486 -15.86 -11.35 -35.28
N ARG A 487 -14.62 -11.69 -35.65
CA ARG A 487 -14.01 -13.00 -35.45
C ARG A 487 -12.60 -12.87 -34.90
N CYS A 488 -12.21 -13.88 -34.12
CA CYS A 488 -10.86 -13.91 -33.56
C CYS A 488 -9.78 -13.93 -34.65
N PRO A 489 -8.84 -12.98 -34.68
CA PRO A 489 -7.76 -12.97 -35.66
C PRO A 489 -6.84 -14.20 -35.59
N SER A 490 -6.83 -14.91 -34.45
CA SER A 490 -5.94 -16.06 -34.20
C SER A 490 -6.58 -17.41 -34.57
N CYS A 491 -7.88 -17.61 -34.31
CA CYS A 491 -8.54 -18.90 -34.48
C CYS A 491 -9.85 -18.85 -35.29
N GLY A 492 -10.27 -17.67 -35.80
CA GLY A 492 -11.48 -17.49 -36.57
C GLY A 492 -12.81 -17.60 -35.79
N SER A 493 -12.78 -17.91 -34.50
CA SER A 493 -13.97 -18.10 -33.69
C SER A 493 -14.79 -16.78 -33.55
N PRO A 494 -16.14 -16.85 -33.57
CA PRO A 494 -17.01 -15.70 -33.32
C PRO A 494 -17.12 -15.37 -31.82
N PHE A 495 -16.60 -16.19 -30.93
CA PHE A 495 -16.74 -16.00 -29.47
C PHE A 495 -15.71 -15.01 -28.92
N ILE A 496 -15.73 -13.80 -29.48
CA ILE A 496 -14.97 -12.65 -28.96
C ILE A 496 -15.92 -11.76 -28.17
N ALA A 497 -15.59 -11.47 -26.93
CA ALA A 497 -16.41 -10.59 -26.10
C ALA A 497 -15.58 -9.80 -25.08
N PRO A 498 -16.04 -8.60 -24.67
CA PRO A 498 -15.52 -7.93 -23.50
C PRO A 498 -15.73 -8.79 -22.25
N PHE A 499 -14.72 -8.84 -21.39
CA PHE A 499 -14.82 -9.54 -20.12
C PHE A 499 -15.46 -8.61 -19.07
N GLY A 500 -16.62 -8.96 -18.51
CA GLY A 500 -17.35 -8.06 -17.65
C GLY A 500 -18.29 -8.71 -16.64
N THR A 501 -17.77 -9.59 -15.75
CA THR A 501 -18.52 -10.09 -14.58
C THR A 501 -18.00 -9.39 -13.32
N GLY A 502 -18.92 -8.91 -12.45
CA GLY A 502 -18.56 -8.31 -11.16
C GLY A 502 -18.95 -9.18 -9.99
N THR A 503 -18.45 -8.86 -8.80
CA THR A 503 -18.77 -9.55 -7.54
C THR A 503 -20.27 -9.66 -7.28
N GLN A 504 -21.06 -8.66 -7.66
CA GLN A 504 -22.51 -8.69 -7.54
C GLN A 504 -23.14 -9.79 -8.42
N LYS A 505 -22.73 -9.88 -9.70
CA LYS A 505 -23.21 -10.96 -10.58
C LYS A 505 -22.72 -12.32 -10.11
N LEU A 506 -21.47 -12.41 -9.61
CA LEU A 506 -20.95 -13.64 -9.03
C LEU A 506 -21.80 -14.08 -7.83
N GLU A 507 -22.20 -13.15 -6.96
CA GLU A 507 -23.11 -13.42 -5.83
C GLU A 507 -24.46 -13.97 -6.31
N GLU A 508 -25.07 -13.35 -7.33
CA GLU A 508 -26.34 -13.79 -7.91
C GLU A 508 -26.24 -15.20 -8.50
N PHE A 509 -25.17 -15.49 -9.26
CA PHE A 509 -24.92 -16.83 -9.80
C PHE A 509 -24.67 -17.86 -8.69
N THR A 510 -23.90 -17.50 -7.65
CA THR A 510 -23.62 -18.39 -6.52
C THR A 510 -24.89 -18.73 -5.74
N LYS A 511 -25.77 -17.74 -5.50
CA LYS A 511 -27.09 -17.95 -4.85
C LYS A 511 -27.99 -18.90 -5.65
N ARG A 512 -27.96 -18.79 -6.97
CA ARG A 512 -28.75 -19.66 -7.85
C ARG A 512 -28.22 -21.08 -7.87
N GLU A 513 -26.88 -21.26 -7.90
CA GLU A 513 -26.24 -22.57 -7.98
C GLU A 513 -26.22 -23.28 -6.62
N PHE A 514 -26.06 -22.54 -5.52
CA PHE A 514 -26.00 -23.06 -4.16
C PHE A 514 -27.03 -22.39 -3.25
N PRO A 515 -28.35 -22.67 -3.44
CA PRO A 515 -29.42 -21.90 -2.77
C PRO A 515 -29.47 -22.10 -1.24
N LYS A 516 -28.84 -23.14 -0.71
CA LYS A 516 -28.79 -23.42 0.74
C LYS A 516 -27.58 -22.77 1.41
N ALA A 517 -26.62 -22.27 0.65
CA ALA A 517 -25.41 -21.67 1.19
C ALA A 517 -25.64 -20.23 1.69
N ARG A 518 -25.08 -19.91 2.85
CA ARG A 518 -25.03 -18.55 3.39
C ARG A 518 -23.87 -17.82 2.75
N ILE A 519 -24.15 -16.75 2.01
CA ILE A 519 -23.16 -16.04 1.21
C ILE A 519 -22.95 -14.66 1.80
N LEU A 520 -21.68 -14.28 1.96
CA LEU A 520 -21.24 -12.90 2.23
C LEU A 520 -20.46 -12.35 1.04
N ARG A 521 -20.66 -11.07 0.75
CA ARG A 521 -19.89 -10.34 -0.25
C ARG A 521 -19.06 -9.23 0.38
N MET A 522 -17.81 -9.13 -0.02
CA MET A 522 -16.85 -8.14 0.46
C MET A 522 -16.15 -7.44 -0.72
N ASP A 523 -16.60 -6.25 -1.02
CA ASP A 523 -16.04 -5.36 -2.04
C ASP A 523 -16.12 -3.88 -1.60
N ALA A 524 -15.70 -2.95 -2.46
CA ALA A 524 -15.70 -1.53 -2.14
C ALA A 524 -17.09 -0.99 -1.77
N ASP A 525 -18.15 -1.52 -2.40
CA ASP A 525 -19.52 -1.05 -2.16
C ASP A 525 -20.04 -1.53 -0.79
N THR A 526 -19.77 -2.79 -0.44
CA THR A 526 -20.21 -3.36 0.85
C THR A 526 -19.37 -2.89 2.04
N THR A 527 -18.14 -2.43 1.80
CA THR A 527 -17.21 -1.96 2.84
C THR A 527 -17.15 -0.43 2.97
N ALA A 528 -18.00 0.32 2.26
CA ALA A 528 -18.00 1.79 2.30
C ALA A 528 -18.34 2.38 3.68
N LYS A 529 -19.13 1.68 4.49
CA LYS A 529 -19.45 2.12 5.86
C LYS A 529 -18.31 1.79 6.83
N LYS A 530 -18.05 2.71 7.77
CA LYS A 530 -17.06 2.52 8.82
C LYS A 530 -17.36 1.26 9.63
N GLY A 531 -16.39 0.34 9.73
CA GLY A 531 -16.52 -0.92 10.45
C GLY A 531 -17.14 -2.09 9.67
N ALA A 532 -17.73 -1.87 8.50
CA ALA A 532 -18.37 -2.92 7.72
C ALA A 532 -17.37 -4.00 7.25
N HIS A 533 -16.14 -3.58 6.94
CA HIS A 533 -15.05 -4.49 6.57
C HIS A 533 -14.77 -5.51 7.69
N GLU A 534 -14.57 -5.03 8.90
CA GLU A 534 -14.27 -5.85 10.08
C GLU A 534 -15.46 -6.74 10.46
N GLU A 535 -16.70 -6.22 10.33
CA GLU A 535 -17.91 -6.96 10.62
C GLU A 535 -18.10 -8.15 9.66
N ILE A 536 -17.89 -7.95 8.36
CA ILE A 536 -17.98 -9.04 7.36
C ILE A 536 -16.96 -10.13 7.66
N LEU A 537 -15.71 -9.76 7.90
CA LEU A 537 -14.63 -10.71 8.20
C LEU A 537 -14.85 -11.46 9.49
N ALA A 538 -15.28 -10.77 10.55
CA ALA A 538 -15.61 -11.37 11.82
C ALA A 538 -16.80 -12.34 11.69
N THR A 539 -17.85 -11.94 10.96
CA THR A 539 -19.01 -12.80 10.70
C THR A 539 -18.60 -14.08 9.96
N PHE A 540 -17.70 -13.96 8.97
CA PHE A 540 -17.18 -15.13 8.24
C PHE A 540 -16.30 -16.00 9.12
N ALA A 541 -15.36 -15.43 9.87
CA ALA A 541 -14.48 -16.16 10.77
C ALA A 541 -15.24 -16.98 11.83
N GLU A 542 -16.39 -16.48 12.28
CA GLU A 542 -17.28 -17.13 13.26
C GLU A 542 -18.25 -18.17 12.65
N GLY A 543 -18.06 -18.50 11.36
CA GLY A 543 -18.93 -19.46 10.68
C GLY A 543 -20.34 -18.90 10.36
N GLY A 544 -20.51 -17.58 10.37
CA GLY A 544 -21.79 -16.93 10.03
C GLY A 544 -22.14 -17.01 8.56
N ALA A 545 -21.21 -17.40 7.70
CA ALA A 545 -21.42 -17.69 6.29
C ALA A 545 -20.54 -18.86 5.82
N ASP A 546 -21.00 -19.52 4.77
CA ASP A 546 -20.36 -20.69 4.19
C ASP A 546 -19.45 -20.29 3.01
N ILE A 547 -19.87 -19.25 2.25
CA ILE A 547 -19.13 -18.74 1.10
C ILE A 547 -18.85 -17.25 1.27
N LEU A 548 -17.58 -16.85 1.16
CA LEU A 548 -17.18 -15.44 1.08
C LEU A 548 -16.78 -15.11 -0.35
N ILE A 549 -17.49 -14.18 -0.96
CA ILE A 549 -17.19 -13.66 -2.30
C ILE A 549 -16.51 -12.32 -2.16
N GLY A 550 -15.41 -12.10 -2.86
CA GLY A 550 -14.80 -10.77 -2.82
C GLY A 550 -13.67 -10.53 -3.80
N THR A 551 -13.06 -9.36 -3.65
CA THR A 551 -11.90 -8.92 -4.42
C THR A 551 -10.60 -9.20 -3.65
N GLN A 552 -9.50 -8.54 -4.01
CA GLN A 552 -8.20 -8.65 -3.31
C GLN A 552 -8.29 -8.48 -1.78
N MET A 553 -9.35 -7.85 -1.28
CA MET A 553 -9.55 -7.61 0.15
C MET A 553 -9.71 -8.90 0.94
N ILE A 554 -10.25 -9.97 0.35
CA ILE A 554 -10.48 -11.24 1.05
C ILE A 554 -9.23 -12.13 1.12
N VAL A 555 -8.29 -11.97 0.18
CA VAL A 555 -7.07 -12.79 0.14
C VAL A 555 -5.91 -12.17 0.92
N LYS A 556 -6.05 -10.91 1.43
CA LYS A 556 -5.01 -10.19 2.15
C LYS A 556 -5.29 -10.11 3.65
N GLY A 557 -4.27 -10.33 4.47
CA GLY A 557 -4.25 -9.97 5.89
C GLY A 557 -5.10 -10.82 6.86
N HIS A 558 -5.84 -11.83 6.40
CA HIS A 558 -6.72 -12.62 7.26
C HIS A 558 -6.40 -14.10 7.21
N ASP A 559 -6.56 -14.75 8.35
CA ASP A 559 -6.35 -16.18 8.52
C ASP A 559 -7.65 -16.85 8.99
N PHE A 560 -8.20 -17.73 8.16
CA PHE A 560 -9.45 -18.44 8.44
C PHE A 560 -9.17 -19.93 8.47
N ALA A 561 -9.17 -20.52 9.67
CA ALA A 561 -8.86 -21.94 9.85
C ALA A 561 -9.84 -22.89 9.16
N SER A 562 -11.10 -22.45 8.97
CA SER A 562 -12.18 -23.24 8.35
C SER A 562 -12.23 -23.14 6.83
N VAL A 563 -11.40 -22.29 6.20
CA VAL A 563 -11.36 -22.14 4.74
C VAL A 563 -10.48 -23.24 4.15
N THR A 564 -11.11 -24.18 3.47
CA THR A 564 -10.45 -25.31 2.82
C THR A 564 -10.52 -25.27 1.29
N LEU A 565 -11.27 -24.32 0.71
CA LEU A 565 -11.36 -24.12 -0.72
C LEU A 565 -11.26 -22.63 -1.09
N VAL A 566 -10.38 -22.32 -2.02
CA VAL A 566 -10.32 -21.00 -2.67
C VAL A 566 -10.55 -21.15 -4.17
N GLY A 567 -11.60 -20.54 -4.69
CA GLY A 567 -11.89 -20.47 -6.12
C GLY A 567 -11.49 -19.13 -6.71
N VAL A 568 -10.53 -19.11 -7.63
CA VAL A 568 -10.18 -17.94 -8.43
C VAL A 568 -11.05 -17.95 -9.68
N MET A 569 -12.01 -17.04 -9.76
CA MET A 569 -13.09 -17.12 -10.76
C MET A 569 -12.65 -16.76 -12.18
N ALA A 570 -11.65 -15.89 -12.34
CA ALA A 570 -11.12 -15.50 -13.64
C ALA A 570 -9.74 -14.84 -13.45
N ALA A 571 -8.69 -15.61 -13.52
CA ALA A 571 -7.31 -15.12 -13.46
C ALA A 571 -7.00 -14.11 -14.58
N ASP A 572 -7.66 -14.28 -15.73
CA ASP A 572 -7.54 -13.44 -16.92
C ASP A 572 -7.83 -11.96 -16.66
N LEU A 573 -8.69 -11.63 -15.69
CA LEU A 573 -9.02 -10.24 -15.35
C LEU A 573 -7.81 -9.44 -14.87
N SER A 574 -6.89 -10.06 -14.16
CA SER A 574 -5.63 -9.43 -13.75
C SER A 574 -4.56 -9.56 -14.82
N LEU A 575 -4.49 -10.73 -15.47
CA LEU A 575 -3.49 -11.06 -16.46
C LEU A 575 -3.54 -10.14 -17.68
N TYR A 576 -4.74 -9.78 -18.11
CA TYR A 576 -4.97 -8.93 -19.27
C TYR A 576 -5.34 -7.48 -18.90
N ALA A 577 -4.98 -7.02 -17.72
CA ALA A 577 -5.02 -5.60 -17.41
C ALA A 577 -4.10 -4.81 -18.37
N PRO A 578 -4.47 -3.59 -18.80
CA PRO A 578 -3.67 -2.82 -19.74
C PRO A 578 -2.46 -2.15 -19.06
N ASP A 579 -1.60 -2.95 -18.44
CA ASP A 579 -0.41 -2.53 -17.70
C ASP A 579 0.70 -3.57 -17.90
N TYR A 580 1.95 -3.13 -18.07
CA TYR A 580 3.09 -4.03 -18.22
C TYR A 580 3.35 -4.90 -16.97
N LYS A 581 2.89 -4.47 -15.78
CA LYS A 581 2.95 -5.24 -14.53
C LYS A 581 1.79 -6.23 -14.33
N SER A 582 0.96 -6.44 -15.34
CA SER A 582 -0.24 -7.28 -15.20
C SER A 582 0.08 -8.73 -14.85
N ALA A 583 1.13 -9.31 -15.45
CA ALA A 583 1.59 -10.68 -15.17
C ALA A 583 2.15 -10.79 -13.74
N GLU A 584 2.96 -9.83 -13.30
CA GLU A 584 3.49 -9.76 -11.94
C GLU A 584 2.36 -9.70 -10.90
N ARG A 585 1.43 -8.78 -11.06
CA ARG A 585 0.27 -8.66 -10.15
C ARG A 585 -0.60 -9.91 -10.14
N THR A 586 -0.71 -10.59 -11.28
CA THR A 586 -1.46 -11.85 -11.36
C THR A 586 -0.76 -12.95 -10.58
N PHE A 587 0.55 -13.11 -10.78
CA PHE A 587 1.36 -14.05 -10.02
C PHE A 587 1.25 -13.81 -8.50
N GLU A 588 1.43 -12.57 -8.04
CA GLU A 588 1.31 -12.17 -6.64
C GLU A 588 -0.05 -12.55 -6.06
N LEU A 589 -1.13 -12.20 -6.76
CA LEU A 589 -2.50 -12.47 -6.31
C LEU A 589 -2.83 -13.96 -6.25
N LEU A 590 -2.42 -14.73 -7.26
CA LEU A 590 -2.64 -16.17 -7.30
C LEU A 590 -1.85 -16.88 -6.19
N THR A 591 -0.61 -16.49 -5.97
CA THR A 591 0.24 -17.02 -4.89
C THR A 591 -0.32 -16.66 -3.51
N GLN A 592 -0.80 -15.43 -3.32
CA GLN A 592 -1.48 -15.03 -2.08
C GLN A 592 -2.77 -15.83 -1.84
N ALA A 593 -3.57 -16.04 -2.89
CA ALA A 593 -4.80 -16.83 -2.82
C ALA A 593 -4.49 -18.29 -2.47
N SER A 594 -3.45 -18.87 -3.08
CA SER A 594 -2.98 -20.23 -2.80
C SER A 594 -2.52 -20.40 -1.36
N GLY A 595 -1.97 -19.35 -0.76
CA GLY A 595 -1.58 -19.34 0.65
C GLY A 595 -2.74 -19.22 1.66
N ARG A 596 -4.01 -19.13 1.22
CA ARG A 596 -5.18 -18.99 2.12
C ARG A 596 -5.92 -20.28 2.41
N ALA A 597 -5.88 -21.25 1.52
CA ALA A 597 -6.52 -22.55 1.72
C ALA A 597 -5.69 -23.45 2.65
N GLY A 598 -6.33 -24.17 3.57
CA GLY A 598 -5.69 -25.21 4.37
C GLY A 598 -4.71 -24.68 5.43
N ARG A 599 -4.96 -23.54 6.06
CA ARG A 599 -4.15 -23.05 7.19
C ARG A 599 -4.48 -23.71 8.53
N GLY A 600 -5.59 -24.43 8.60
CA GLY A 600 -5.95 -25.28 9.72
C GLY A 600 -5.28 -26.65 9.65
N GLU A 601 -5.89 -27.64 10.30
CA GLU A 601 -5.45 -29.05 10.27
C GLU A 601 -5.83 -29.76 8.97
N LEU A 602 -6.82 -29.23 8.23
CA LEU A 602 -7.33 -29.81 7.00
C LEU A 602 -6.54 -29.29 5.80
N GLN A 603 -6.23 -30.19 4.87
CA GLN A 603 -5.62 -29.80 3.59
C GLN A 603 -6.62 -28.97 2.79
N GLY A 604 -6.14 -27.89 2.19
CA GLY A 604 -6.95 -27.02 1.35
C GLY A 604 -6.73 -27.27 -0.14
N ASP A 605 -7.71 -26.86 -0.96
CA ASP A 605 -7.64 -26.83 -2.41
C ASP A 605 -7.78 -25.39 -2.94
N VAL A 606 -7.09 -25.12 -4.04
CA VAL A 606 -7.23 -23.87 -4.79
C VAL A 606 -7.54 -24.22 -6.24
N VAL A 607 -8.62 -23.65 -6.77
CA VAL A 607 -8.99 -23.82 -8.17
C VAL A 607 -8.82 -22.50 -8.89
N ILE A 608 -7.91 -22.46 -9.86
CA ILE A 608 -7.65 -21.30 -10.71
C ILE A 608 -8.35 -21.53 -12.05
N GLN A 609 -9.42 -20.82 -12.31
CA GLN A 609 -10.13 -20.84 -13.58
C GLN A 609 -9.56 -19.77 -14.52
N THR A 610 -9.16 -20.18 -15.73
CA THR A 610 -8.53 -19.27 -16.69
C THR A 610 -8.72 -19.73 -18.13
N TYR A 611 -8.68 -18.81 -19.08
CA TYR A 611 -8.59 -19.09 -20.53
C TYR A 611 -7.12 -19.15 -21.00
N ALA A 612 -6.16 -18.95 -20.11
CA ALA A 612 -4.72 -18.96 -20.43
C ALA A 612 -3.92 -19.82 -19.43
N PRO A 613 -4.20 -21.15 -19.34
CA PRO A 613 -3.58 -22.03 -18.36
C PRO A 613 -2.05 -22.12 -18.52
N ASP A 614 -1.56 -21.99 -19.75
CA ASP A 614 -0.13 -22.11 -20.10
C ASP A 614 0.66 -20.82 -19.87
N HIS A 615 0.01 -19.74 -19.42
CA HIS A 615 0.71 -18.48 -19.16
C HIS A 615 1.62 -18.60 -17.94
N TYR A 616 2.91 -18.23 -18.10
CA TYR A 616 3.93 -18.40 -17.06
C TYR A 616 3.55 -17.83 -15.68
N ALA A 617 2.80 -16.73 -15.62
CA ALA A 617 2.32 -16.17 -14.36
C ALA A 617 1.29 -17.06 -13.66
N VAL A 618 0.51 -17.85 -14.42
CA VAL A 618 -0.48 -18.80 -13.90
C VAL A 618 0.18 -20.09 -13.48
N SER A 619 0.99 -20.69 -14.37
CA SER A 619 1.68 -21.95 -14.09
C SER A 619 2.65 -21.84 -12.92
N SER A 620 3.51 -20.80 -12.91
CA SER A 620 4.45 -20.57 -11.80
C SER A 620 3.73 -20.28 -10.48
N ALA A 621 2.57 -19.59 -10.50
CA ALA A 621 1.78 -19.35 -9.28
C ALA A 621 1.16 -20.64 -8.74
N ALA A 622 0.74 -21.56 -9.61
CA ALA A 622 0.23 -22.87 -9.21
C ALA A 622 1.32 -23.75 -8.57
N GLU A 623 2.53 -23.67 -9.09
CA GLU A 623 3.72 -24.36 -8.55
C GLU A 623 4.33 -23.59 -7.35
N GLN A 624 3.89 -22.38 -7.09
CA GLN A 624 4.45 -21.44 -6.10
C GLN A 624 5.95 -21.16 -6.34
N ASP A 625 6.39 -21.22 -7.60
CA ASP A 625 7.77 -20.97 -8.02
C ASP A 625 7.96 -19.51 -8.47
N TYR A 626 8.39 -18.68 -7.51
CA TYR A 626 8.71 -17.28 -7.78
C TYR A 626 9.89 -17.12 -8.74
N LEU A 627 10.91 -17.98 -8.64
CA LEU A 627 12.13 -17.84 -9.46
C LEU A 627 11.86 -18.15 -10.93
N GLN A 628 11.03 -19.15 -11.21
CA GLN A 628 10.56 -19.44 -12.56
C GLN A 628 9.78 -18.24 -13.13
N PHE A 629 8.83 -17.72 -12.35
CA PHE A 629 8.08 -16.52 -12.74
C PHE A 629 9.02 -15.34 -13.04
N TYR A 630 9.92 -15.03 -12.11
CA TYR A 630 10.84 -13.88 -12.21
C TYR A 630 11.69 -13.94 -13.49
N ARG A 631 12.28 -15.10 -13.82
CA ARG A 631 13.09 -15.28 -15.04
C ARG A 631 12.30 -15.01 -16.31
N GLN A 632 11.07 -15.52 -16.39
CA GLN A 632 10.19 -15.34 -17.54
C GLN A 632 9.75 -13.87 -17.67
N GLU A 633 9.34 -13.25 -16.56
CA GLU A 633 8.92 -11.87 -16.52
C GLU A 633 10.07 -10.91 -16.85
N LEU A 634 11.27 -11.15 -16.33
CA LEU A 634 12.45 -10.34 -16.64
C LEU A 634 12.82 -10.41 -18.12
N LEU A 635 12.74 -11.61 -18.73
CA LEU A 635 12.95 -11.80 -20.17
C LEU A 635 11.92 -11.01 -20.98
N TYR A 636 10.65 -11.09 -20.63
CA TYR A 636 9.59 -10.32 -21.27
C TYR A 636 9.85 -8.81 -21.17
N ARG A 637 10.20 -8.29 -19.97
CA ARG A 637 10.53 -6.88 -19.78
C ARG A 637 11.73 -6.43 -20.56
N LYS A 638 12.74 -7.30 -20.71
CA LYS A 638 13.91 -7.04 -21.56
C LYS A 638 13.51 -6.85 -23.02
N MET A 639 12.71 -7.78 -23.57
CA MET A 639 12.26 -7.72 -24.96
C MET A 639 11.39 -6.50 -25.26
N MET A 640 10.54 -6.10 -24.30
CA MET A 640 9.59 -4.99 -24.47
C MET A 640 10.12 -3.64 -23.98
N GLY A 641 11.34 -3.59 -23.44
CA GLY A 641 11.94 -2.37 -22.91
C GLY A 641 11.13 -1.80 -21.72
N TYR A 642 10.91 -2.62 -20.69
CA TYR A 642 10.21 -2.21 -19.44
C TYR A 642 11.14 -2.24 -18.23
N PRO A 643 10.81 -1.49 -17.14
CA PRO A 643 11.54 -1.57 -15.87
C PRO A 643 11.62 -3.01 -15.34
N PRO A 644 12.74 -3.40 -14.68
CA PRO A 644 13.84 -2.58 -14.19
C PRO A 644 14.97 -2.31 -15.18
N LEU A 645 15.02 -2.99 -16.31
CA LEU A 645 16.12 -2.92 -17.30
C LEU A 645 16.12 -1.59 -18.06
N VAL A 646 14.94 -1.02 -18.30
CA VAL A 646 14.75 0.29 -18.92
C VAL A 646 13.99 1.16 -17.93
N ARG A 647 14.45 2.39 -17.72
CA ARG A 647 13.78 3.36 -16.87
C ARG A 647 12.61 4.02 -17.59
N LEU A 648 11.59 4.40 -16.87
CA LEU A 648 10.37 5.01 -17.41
C LEU A 648 10.08 6.34 -16.73
N LEU A 649 10.04 7.41 -17.52
CA LEU A 649 9.51 8.70 -17.09
C LEU A 649 8.13 8.90 -17.71
N THR A 650 7.15 9.17 -16.86
CA THR A 650 5.79 9.51 -17.26
C THR A 650 5.54 10.99 -17.01
N ILE A 651 5.06 11.73 -18.01
CA ILE A 651 4.62 13.12 -17.89
C ILE A 651 3.12 13.16 -18.12
N GLY A 652 2.35 13.39 -17.05
CA GLY A 652 0.91 13.59 -17.09
C GLY A 652 0.58 15.08 -17.22
N LEU A 653 -0.29 15.43 -18.14
CA LEU A 653 -0.79 16.79 -18.33
C LEU A 653 -2.32 16.80 -18.14
N SER A 654 -2.83 17.81 -17.43
CA SER A 654 -4.27 17.95 -17.24
C SER A 654 -4.72 19.41 -17.26
N SER A 655 -5.92 19.66 -17.81
CA SER A 655 -6.54 20.99 -17.88
C SER A 655 -8.06 20.87 -17.95
N LYS A 656 -8.77 21.89 -17.46
CA LYS A 656 -10.22 22.03 -17.67
C LYS A 656 -10.58 22.29 -19.14
N ARG A 657 -9.62 22.78 -19.92
CA ARG A 657 -9.80 23.09 -21.36
C ARG A 657 -9.04 22.06 -22.17
N GLU A 658 -9.75 21.30 -22.98
CA GLU A 658 -9.19 20.24 -23.82
C GLU A 658 -8.12 20.75 -24.77
N ALA A 659 -8.37 21.90 -25.44
CA ALA A 659 -7.43 22.52 -26.37
C ALA A 659 -6.08 22.87 -25.70
N ASP A 660 -6.08 23.26 -24.42
CA ASP A 660 -4.87 23.62 -23.70
C ASP A 660 -4.00 22.38 -23.42
N VAL A 661 -4.63 21.26 -22.99
CA VAL A 661 -3.86 20.04 -22.73
C VAL A 661 -3.31 19.40 -24.01
N ILE A 662 -4.05 19.50 -25.13
CA ILE A 662 -3.57 19.04 -26.43
C ILE A 662 -2.35 19.83 -26.85
N ARG A 663 -2.45 21.17 -26.91
CA ARG A 663 -1.34 22.05 -27.33
C ARG A 663 -0.10 21.88 -26.45
N ALA A 664 -0.29 21.84 -25.11
CA ALA A 664 0.82 21.70 -24.16
C ALA A 664 1.52 20.35 -24.30
N SER A 665 0.76 19.26 -24.48
CA SER A 665 1.34 17.92 -24.61
C SER A 665 2.11 17.72 -25.93
N GLU A 666 1.61 18.27 -27.04
CA GLU A 666 2.31 18.22 -28.33
C GLU A 666 3.57 19.09 -28.34
N ASP A 667 3.51 20.29 -27.75
CA ASP A 667 4.67 21.15 -27.61
C ASP A 667 5.75 20.51 -26.73
N MET A 668 5.36 19.92 -25.59
CA MET A 668 6.26 19.18 -24.70
C MET A 668 6.99 18.07 -25.46
N LYS A 669 6.27 17.25 -26.22
CA LYS A 669 6.84 16.17 -27.04
C LYS A 669 7.85 16.74 -28.06
N ARG A 670 7.47 17.80 -28.76
CA ARG A 670 8.31 18.43 -29.80
C ARG A 670 9.63 18.92 -29.22
N VAL A 671 9.60 19.58 -28.06
CA VAL A 671 10.81 20.10 -27.40
C VAL A 671 11.70 18.95 -26.94
N ILE A 672 11.12 17.91 -26.29
CA ILE A 672 11.88 16.74 -25.83
C ILE A 672 12.54 16.03 -27.01
N LEU A 673 11.84 15.79 -28.10
CA LEU A 673 12.39 15.12 -29.28
C LEU A 673 13.47 15.95 -29.96
N ARG A 674 13.34 17.29 -30.02
CA ARG A 674 14.36 18.14 -30.58
C ARG A 674 15.67 18.11 -29.81
N GLU A 675 15.60 18.02 -28.45
CA GLU A 675 16.79 18.10 -27.61
C GLU A 675 17.45 16.74 -27.36
N TYR A 676 16.65 15.62 -27.36
CA TYR A 676 17.11 14.30 -26.90
C TYR A 676 16.89 13.16 -27.89
N ALA A 677 16.47 13.42 -29.14
CA ALA A 677 16.20 12.33 -30.11
C ALA A 677 17.45 11.50 -30.46
N LEU A 678 18.63 12.06 -30.37
CA LEU A 678 19.90 11.39 -30.70
C LEU A 678 20.43 10.52 -29.54
N ASP A 679 19.89 10.65 -28.35
CA ASP A 679 20.36 9.96 -27.16
C ASP A 679 19.72 8.55 -27.01
N GLY A 680 19.02 8.03 -28.01
CA GLY A 680 18.30 6.74 -27.92
C GLY A 680 17.00 6.82 -27.09
N LEU A 681 16.50 8.00 -26.78
CA LEU A 681 15.28 8.23 -26.06
C LEU A 681 14.05 7.78 -26.86
N LYS A 682 13.27 6.84 -26.32
CA LYS A 682 12.00 6.43 -26.92
C LYS A 682 10.85 7.23 -26.30
N VAL A 683 10.19 8.07 -27.08
CA VAL A 683 9.04 8.89 -26.67
C VAL A 683 7.75 8.33 -27.24
N ILE A 684 6.78 8.05 -26.38
CA ILE A 684 5.47 7.47 -26.72
C ILE A 684 4.38 8.46 -26.28
N GLY A 685 3.42 8.71 -27.16
CA GLY A 685 2.33 9.67 -26.92
C GLY A 685 2.55 11.01 -27.65
N PRO A 686 1.81 12.09 -27.29
CA PRO A 686 0.82 12.17 -26.20
C PRO A 686 -0.42 11.31 -26.45
N VAL A 687 -0.85 10.58 -25.43
CA VAL A 687 -2.03 9.75 -25.48
C VAL A 687 -3.05 10.18 -24.42
N GLU A 688 -4.30 9.80 -24.59
CA GLU A 688 -5.33 10.03 -23.58
C GLU A 688 -5.09 9.14 -22.37
N ASP A 689 -5.15 9.75 -21.16
CA ASP A 689 -5.11 8.99 -19.92
C ASP A 689 -6.43 8.25 -19.69
N SER A 690 -6.43 7.28 -18.80
CA SER A 690 -7.64 6.51 -18.46
C SER A 690 -8.06 6.81 -17.01
N PRO A 691 -9.21 7.45 -16.78
CA PRO A 691 -10.14 8.05 -17.77
C PRO A 691 -9.61 9.34 -18.40
N TYR A 692 -9.98 9.64 -19.64
CA TYR A 692 -9.57 10.85 -20.36
C TYR A 692 -10.03 12.14 -19.68
N LYS A 693 -11.25 12.12 -19.10
CA LYS A 693 -11.80 13.24 -18.32
C LYS A 693 -12.12 12.78 -16.90
N LEU A 694 -11.55 13.45 -15.91
CA LEU A 694 -11.76 13.18 -14.50
C LEU A 694 -11.92 14.50 -13.73
N ASN A 695 -13.02 14.65 -12.97
CA ASN A 695 -13.33 15.86 -12.22
C ASN A 695 -13.19 17.13 -13.11
N ASP A 696 -13.79 17.10 -14.29
CA ASP A 696 -13.79 18.14 -15.33
C ASP A 696 -12.41 18.50 -15.90
N ASN A 697 -11.38 17.71 -15.62
CA ASN A 697 -10.05 17.90 -16.24
C ASN A 697 -9.83 16.84 -17.33
N TYR A 698 -9.48 17.31 -18.52
CA TYR A 698 -8.98 16.48 -19.62
C TYR A 698 -7.51 16.12 -19.35
N ARG A 699 -7.11 14.90 -19.69
CA ARG A 699 -5.84 14.32 -19.25
C ARG A 699 -5.11 13.66 -20.42
N LYS A 700 -3.82 14.01 -20.60
CA LYS A 700 -2.91 13.36 -21.56
C LYS A 700 -1.63 12.91 -20.87
N ILE A 701 -1.00 11.87 -21.43
CA ILE A 701 0.22 11.28 -20.91
C ILE A 701 1.27 11.16 -22.02
N LEU A 702 2.52 11.45 -21.66
CA LEU A 702 3.72 11.12 -22.43
C LEU A 702 4.53 10.09 -21.65
N TYR A 703 5.03 9.06 -22.33
CA TYR A 703 5.95 8.09 -21.77
C TYR A 703 7.31 8.22 -22.45
N MET A 704 8.37 8.32 -21.66
CA MET A 704 9.74 8.33 -22.11
C MET A 704 10.47 7.13 -21.51
N LYS A 705 11.12 6.33 -22.38
CA LYS A 705 11.89 5.17 -22.01
C LYS A 705 13.36 5.36 -22.34
N HIS A 706 14.25 5.06 -21.39
CA HIS A 706 15.70 5.07 -21.59
C HIS A 706 16.40 4.21 -20.55
N GLU A 707 17.53 3.59 -20.89
CA GLU A 707 18.32 2.78 -19.95
C GLU A 707 18.97 3.65 -18.87
N SER A 708 19.49 4.82 -19.27
CA SER A 708 20.12 5.76 -18.35
C SER A 708 19.09 6.60 -17.59
N TYR A 709 19.19 6.53 -16.26
CA TYR A 709 18.43 7.37 -15.35
C TYR A 709 18.75 8.87 -15.54
N ASP A 710 20.03 9.22 -15.77
CA ASP A 710 20.48 10.61 -15.91
C ASP A 710 19.90 11.30 -17.13
N ILE A 711 19.71 10.56 -18.23
CA ILE A 711 19.07 11.11 -19.43
C ILE A 711 17.61 11.43 -19.12
N LEU A 712 16.88 10.54 -18.44
CA LEU A 712 15.51 10.83 -18.04
C LEU A 712 15.39 11.98 -17.03
N LEU A 713 16.38 12.16 -16.17
CA LEU A 713 16.47 13.35 -15.30
C LEU A 713 16.66 14.65 -16.12
N LYS A 714 17.54 14.64 -17.13
CA LYS A 714 17.73 15.78 -18.04
C LYS A 714 16.44 16.08 -18.80
N VAL A 715 15.78 15.06 -19.35
CA VAL A 715 14.47 15.18 -20.03
C VAL A 715 13.42 15.77 -19.10
N ARG A 716 13.32 15.28 -17.88
CA ARG A 716 12.42 15.82 -16.86
C ARG A 716 12.72 17.31 -16.57
N ASN A 717 13.98 17.66 -16.41
CA ASN A 717 14.38 19.04 -16.12
C ASN A 717 14.11 19.96 -17.30
N CYS A 718 14.31 19.52 -18.56
CA CYS A 718 13.91 20.22 -19.76
C CYS A 718 12.39 20.45 -19.78
N ALA A 719 11.60 19.42 -19.53
CA ALA A 719 10.15 19.52 -19.44
C ALA A 719 9.70 20.52 -18.37
N ARG A 720 10.34 20.50 -17.17
CA ARG A 720 10.08 21.49 -16.10
C ARG A 720 10.39 22.91 -16.47
N LYS A 721 11.47 23.14 -17.23
CA LYS A 721 11.78 24.50 -17.78
C LYS A 721 10.70 24.93 -18.76
N ARG A 722 10.24 24.00 -19.62
CA ARG A 722 9.23 24.30 -20.64
C ARG A 722 7.87 24.63 -20.03
N GLU A 723 7.43 23.95 -18.98
CA GLU A 723 6.16 24.23 -18.32
C GLU A 723 6.08 25.62 -17.67
N ASN A 724 7.21 26.27 -17.43
CA ASN A 724 7.27 27.65 -16.89
C ASN A 724 6.97 28.72 -17.92
N ILE A 725 6.68 28.38 -19.18
CA ILE A 725 6.29 29.34 -20.24
C ILE A 725 4.80 29.66 -20.08
N PRO A 726 4.44 30.89 -19.64
CA PRO A 726 3.08 31.20 -19.18
C PRO A 726 1.99 31.03 -20.24
N ASP A 727 2.28 31.39 -21.50
CA ASP A 727 1.27 31.43 -22.56
C ASP A 727 0.75 30.04 -22.98
N LEU A 728 1.56 29.01 -22.73
CA LEU A 728 1.22 27.62 -23.14
C LEU A 728 0.75 26.78 -22.00
N PHE A 729 1.31 26.95 -20.79
CA PHE A 729 1.06 26.07 -19.63
C PHE A 729 0.25 26.73 -18.50
N ARG A 730 -0.23 27.98 -18.69
CA ARG A 730 -0.91 28.78 -17.65
C ARG A 730 -2.07 28.02 -16.97
N ASN A 731 -2.82 27.23 -17.74
CA ASN A 731 -3.99 26.49 -17.27
C ASN A 731 -3.77 24.97 -17.28
N VAL A 732 -2.52 24.52 -17.44
CA VAL A 732 -2.15 23.12 -17.55
C VAL A 732 -1.38 22.69 -16.30
N PHE A 733 -1.89 21.70 -15.62
CA PHE A 733 -1.17 21.05 -14.53
C PHE A 733 -0.31 19.92 -15.10
N VAL A 734 1.00 19.95 -14.80
CA VAL A 734 1.97 18.94 -15.25
C VAL A 734 2.46 18.14 -14.06
N GLN A 735 2.50 16.84 -14.21
CA GLN A 735 2.91 15.87 -13.19
C GLN A 735 3.96 14.91 -13.75
N TYR A 736 4.97 14.62 -12.96
CA TYR A 736 6.07 13.73 -13.33
C TYR A 736 6.05 12.47 -12.47
N ASP A 737 6.36 11.32 -13.07
CA ASP A 737 6.59 10.05 -12.37
C ASP A 737 7.76 9.34 -13.04
N LEU A 738 8.84 9.14 -12.29
CA LEU A 738 10.07 8.50 -12.76
C LEU A 738 10.29 7.21 -11.95
N THR A 739 10.29 6.09 -12.66
CA THR A 739 10.49 4.74 -12.08
C THR A 739 11.79 4.13 -12.54
#